data_389328a50b2ad6b780b483b20364b818
#
_entry.id   389328a50b2ad6b780b483b20364b818
#
_cell.length_a   1.000
_cell.length_b   1.000
_cell.length_c   1.000
_cell.angle_alpha   90.00
_cell.angle_beta   90.00
_cell.angle_gamma   90.00
#
_symmetry.space_group_name_H-M   'P 1'
#
loop_
_entity.id
_entity.type
_entity.pdbx_description
1 polymer ?
#
loop_
_entity_poly.entity_id
_entity_poly.type
_entity_poly.pdbx_seq_one_letter_code
_entity_poly.pdbx_strand_id
1 'polypeptide(L)'
;MRRIVLIASLGLMSLSMQAQSISLAGEWQVELGESKSAFAKGKRVVTDAAKRAILPGTIDTNHLGFAPKDTMETTHLTRLYAYKGAARYSRTINIPKDWKKKPVELLLERTRPTWVYVDGELVDSCNFISTPQRYLLPKKVKPGKHFLEIVVDNGRGVPEQVYGSSHAYTEDTQTNWNGIIGRIELQLASSVESKSAETLTGAIPHSSVAFSAGVIPSRSVASPSALQMPDFAKDFHIEGAHFYANGHRIFLRGKHDAAVWPLTGHVEMSVEGWMKYLGTCKEYGINHVRFHSWCPPEAAFVAADSLGIYLQPELPFWGSFDKKDERLMAFLHQEGENILREYGHHPSFRMMALGNELWGDIDKMKEFVDDFRKIAPDKYYTFGSNYYLGYQGIKEGMDYFTTCRIGGEGWGKYNTHTRGSFSFADAYDGGMINHFHPNSTMNFDEACDKAGIPIISHETGQFQTYPDYREMKKYTGVLHPYNFEVFRRRLAAAGMLSQADDFHKASGLWSVKLYKADIEMDLRTRNMAGFQLLDIQDYPGQGSAFVGILDAFMESKGITTPEEWRQWCSPVVPLLEMKKFCFEDGEKIQAKVKVANYGGSLLKGKKLKWHLAAENGLFCMDDGTFSTKDGEVRKNVGDLMAEDEGVLNIFSYDEGLVEVGELNGVFHVQKPTKLLLTLNIEGTEARNSYELWVYPKKTLEKKGVIIAKDLNQEVVKVLEKGGKVLWMPTASSHFVAADNKALQSDNSVLQADDTLSQADNVTPYTVGGLFQTDYWNYRMFKTICENNKKKVSPGTLGILTNPEHPIFKGFPTEMHTNWQWFPVIKESHPLVLDNFAKDYRPIVQVIDNIERNHKLGLVMEWKVEAGKLLVCMSDLEKAAQYPEGKAFYQSVIDYMRSASFNPSAEITVDELKKKLVEKPRQVSLKELNNISQY
;
A
#
# COMPACT_ATOMS: atom_id res chain seq x y z
N MET A 1 15.93 40.30 -48.12
CA MET A 1 14.56 40.81 -47.93
C MET A 1 13.45 39.77 -48.20
N ARG A 2 13.63 38.64 -48.83
CA ARG A 2 12.58 37.59 -49.05
C ARG A 2 12.35 36.61 -47.91
N ARG A 3 13.21 36.53 -46.90
CA ARG A 3 13.04 35.62 -45.71
C ARG A 3 12.28 36.26 -44.51
N ILE A 4 12.14 37.60 -44.51
CA ILE A 4 11.46 38.32 -43.41
C ILE A 4 9.95 38.43 -43.65
N VAL A 5 9.47 38.33 -44.89
CA VAL A 5 8.03 38.37 -45.22
C VAL A 5 7.33 37.05 -44.96
N LEU A 6 8.06 35.93 -44.99
CA LEU A 6 7.44 34.59 -44.73
C LEU A 6 7.19 34.34 -43.23
N ILE A 7 7.99 34.97 -42.35
CA ILE A 7 7.84 34.82 -40.90
C ILE A 7 6.67 35.72 -40.38
N ALA A 8 6.44 36.86 -41.03
CA ALA A 8 5.31 37.75 -40.69
C ALA A 8 3.95 37.18 -41.14
N SER A 9 3.89 36.38 -42.22
CA SER A 9 2.66 35.73 -42.66
C SER A 9 2.29 34.47 -41.85
N LEU A 10 3.28 33.75 -41.33
CA LEU A 10 3.03 32.62 -40.38
C LEU A 10 2.67 33.12 -38.97
N GLY A 11 3.19 34.29 -38.56
CA GLY A 11 2.81 34.90 -37.27
C GLY A 11 1.39 35.50 -37.28
N LEU A 12 0.87 35.90 -38.43
CA LEU A 12 -0.51 36.42 -38.56
C LEU A 12 -1.55 35.32 -38.74
N MET A 13 -1.18 34.12 -39.19
CA MET A 13 -2.09 32.97 -39.22
C MET A 13 -2.23 32.26 -37.85
N SER A 14 -1.27 32.39 -36.97
CA SER A 14 -1.38 31.88 -35.61
C SER A 14 -2.19 32.75 -34.65
N LEU A 15 -2.44 34.00 -35.02
CA LEU A 15 -3.28 34.95 -34.23
C LEU A 15 -4.79 34.89 -34.56
N SER A 16 -5.19 34.11 -35.58
CA SER A 16 -6.61 33.99 -35.95
C SER A 16 -7.29 32.71 -35.39
N MET A 17 -6.60 31.88 -34.64
CA MET A 17 -7.19 30.72 -33.91
C MET A 17 -7.42 31.03 -32.42
N GLN A 18 -7.54 32.27 -32.02
CA GLN A 18 -7.77 32.65 -30.63
C GLN A 18 -9.27 32.67 -30.27
N ALA A 19 -9.58 31.92 -29.19
CA ALA A 19 -10.78 31.93 -28.35
C ALA A 19 -12.08 31.42 -28.99
N GLN A 20 -12.16 30.12 -29.21
CA GLN A 20 -13.45 29.43 -29.29
C GLN A 20 -14.01 29.10 -27.87
N SER A 21 -13.29 29.45 -26.80
CA SER A 21 -13.73 29.23 -25.40
C SER A 21 -13.52 30.48 -24.53
N ILE A 22 -14.33 30.59 -23.47
CA ILE A 22 -14.29 31.65 -22.45
C ILE A 22 -14.22 30.98 -21.10
N SER A 23 -13.14 31.20 -20.36
CA SER A 23 -13.01 30.71 -18.98
C SER A 23 -14.03 31.39 -18.07
N LEU A 24 -14.72 30.61 -17.27
CA LEU A 24 -15.58 31.05 -16.20
C LEU A 24 -14.93 30.90 -14.82
N ALA A 25 -13.60 30.69 -14.75
CA ALA A 25 -12.85 30.70 -13.51
C ALA A 25 -12.96 32.08 -12.79
N GLY A 26 -12.77 32.04 -11.46
CA GLY A 26 -12.82 33.24 -10.61
C GLY A 26 -13.95 33.23 -9.60
N GLU A 27 -14.45 34.42 -9.25
CA GLU A 27 -15.45 34.60 -8.19
C GLU A 27 -16.86 34.22 -8.63
N TRP A 28 -17.53 33.43 -7.78
CA TRP A 28 -18.93 33.01 -7.87
C TRP A 28 -19.65 33.29 -6.57
N GLN A 29 -20.98 33.47 -6.64
CA GLN A 29 -21.81 33.38 -5.44
C GLN A 29 -22.18 31.93 -5.18
N VAL A 30 -22.19 31.51 -3.92
CA VAL A 30 -22.59 30.16 -3.52
C VAL A 30 -23.61 30.20 -2.38
N GLU A 31 -24.65 29.43 -2.50
CA GLU A 31 -25.69 29.22 -1.48
C GLU A 31 -25.70 27.71 -1.13
N LEU A 32 -25.60 27.41 0.19
CA LEU A 32 -25.66 26.05 0.70
C LEU A 32 -27.11 25.69 1.05
N GLY A 33 -27.58 24.50 0.70
CA GLY A 33 -28.95 24.06 0.91
C GLY A 33 -28.99 22.63 1.49
N GLU A 34 -30.14 22.26 2.11
CA GLU A 34 -30.34 20.89 2.55
C GLU A 34 -30.66 19.96 1.38
N SER A 35 -30.07 18.78 1.37
CA SER A 35 -30.15 17.76 0.32
C SER A 35 -31.59 17.29 0.00
N LYS A 36 -32.51 17.33 0.98
CA LYS A 36 -33.86 16.77 0.84
C LYS A 36 -34.95 17.67 0.26
N SER A 37 -34.77 18.99 0.26
CA SER A 37 -35.84 19.92 -0.10
C SER A 37 -35.43 21.13 -0.92
N ALA A 38 -34.18 21.50 -0.99
CA ALA A 38 -33.70 22.76 -1.51
C ALA A 38 -34.13 23.06 -2.97
N PHE A 39 -34.34 22.00 -3.77
CA PHE A 39 -34.64 22.17 -5.22
C PHE A 39 -35.79 21.29 -5.72
N ALA A 40 -36.54 20.63 -4.80
CA ALA A 40 -37.76 19.94 -5.18
C ALA A 40 -38.84 20.92 -5.61
N LYS A 41 -39.38 20.77 -6.84
CA LYS A 41 -40.47 21.57 -7.41
C LYS A 41 -40.14 23.06 -7.72
N GLY A 42 -38.88 23.41 -8.04
CA GLY A 42 -38.54 24.76 -8.48
C GLY A 42 -38.73 25.86 -7.42
N LYS A 43 -38.97 25.52 -6.15
CA LYS A 43 -39.04 26.48 -5.07
C LYS A 43 -37.69 26.57 -4.36
N ARG A 44 -37.14 27.76 -4.22
CA ARG A 44 -35.91 28.10 -3.56
C ARG A 44 -36.06 27.90 -2.06
N VAL A 45 -35.42 26.91 -1.48
CA VAL A 45 -35.19 26.82 -0.04
C VAL A 45 -33.68 27.01 0.19
N VAL A 46 -33.31 28.26 0.50
CA VAL A 46 -31.96 28.66 0.87
C VAL A 46 -31.90 28.75 2.38
N THR A 47 -30.99 28.02 3.01
CA THR A 47 -30.80 28.05 4.45
C THR A 47 -29.79 29.13 4.88
N ASP A 48 -28.88 29.54 3.96
CA ASP A 48 -27.85 30.55 4.23
C ASP A 48 -27.83 31.69 3.22
N ALA A 49 -27.41 32.89 3.66
CA ALA A 49 -27.11 33.99 2.76
C ALA A 49 -26.00 33.59 1.77
N ALA A 50 -26.09 34.14 0.53
CA ALA A 50 -25.09 33.89 -0.49
C ALA A 50 -23.68 34.28 0.01
N LYS A 51 -22.72 33.36 -0.12
CA LYS A 51 -21.30 33.56 0.19
C LYS A 51 -20.51 33.67 -1.12
N ARG A 52 -19.25 34.09 -1.03
CA ARG A 52 -18.34 34.11 -2.19
C ARG A 52 -17.53 32.83 -2.21
N ALA A 53 -17.36 32.26 -3.40
CA ALA A 53 -16.49 31.10 -3.65
C ALA A 53 -15.62 31.39 -4.88
N ILE A 54 -14.40 30.85 -4.88
CA ILE A 54 -13.53 30.82 -6.05
C ILE A 54 -13.67 29.46 -6.72
N LEU A 55 -13.99 29.46 -8.01
CA LEU A 55 -13.99 28.27 -8.86
C LEU A 55 -12.93 28.42 -9.97
N PRO A 56 -12.25 27.34 -10.40
CA PRO A 56 -12.31 25.98 -9.88
C PRO A 56 -11.96 25.88 -8.41
N GLY A 57 -12.68 24.99 -7.70
CA GLY A 57 -12.50 24.75 -6.27
C GLY A 57 -13.69 24.02 -5.65
N THR A 58 -13.57 23.73 -4.38
CA THR A 58 -14.61 23.04 -3.59
C THR A 58 -15.09 23.90 -2.42
N ILE A 59 -16.16 23.47 -1.76
CA ILE A 59 -16.60 24.07 -0.50
C ILE A 59 -15.46 24.07 0.52
N ASP A 60 -14.69 22.98 0.59
CA ASP A 60 -13.54 22.82 1.48
C ASP A 60 -12.44 23.86 1.19
N THR A 61 -12.00 23.95 -0.07
CA THR A 61 -10.92 24.87 -0.46
C THR A 61 -11.31 26.34 -0.36
N ASN A 62 -12.63 26.62 -0.31
CA ASN A 62 -13.18 27.93 -0.04
C ASN A 62 -13.50 28.17 1.45
N HIS A 63 -13.25 27.21 2.34
CA HIS A 63 -13.50 27.27 3.80
C HIS A 63 -14.97 27.58 4.14
N LEU A 64 -15.92 27.04 3.39
CA LEU A 64 -17.34 27.36 3.51
C LEU A 64 -18.18 26.26 4.16
N GLY A 65 -17.60 25.11 4.44
CA GLY A 65 -18.25 23.97 5.08
C GLY A 65 -18.33 24.09 6.60
N PHE A 66 -18.55 22.94 7.25
CA PHE A 66 -18.74 22.86 8.71
C PHE A 66 -17.54 22.19 9.36
N ALA A 67 -17.18 22.66 10.56
CA ALA A 67 -16.13 22.06 11.35
C ALA A 67 -16.47 20.60 11.72
N PRO A 68 -15.46 19.72 11.81
CA PRO A 68 -15.67 18.32 12.19
C PRO A 68 -16.23 18.23 13.61
N LYS A 69 -17.12 17.26 13.83
CA LYS A 69 -17.70 16.97 15.14
C LYS A 69 -16.83 16.00 15.94
N ASP A 70 -16.12 15.13 15.26
CA ASP A 70 -15.23 14.14 15.83
C ASP A 70 -13.76 14.50 15.56
N THR A 71 -12.98 14.64 16.63
CA THR A 71 -11.53 14.89 16.62
C THR A 71 -10.75 13.68 17.16
N MET A 72 -11.44 12.56 17.35
CA MET A 72 -10.86 11.28 17.82
C MET A 72 -10.87 10.21 16.71
N GLU A 73 -11.07 10.66 15.46
CA GLU A 73 -11.04 9.78 14.29
C GLU A 73 -9.66 9.13 14.13
N THR A 74 -9.64 7.82 13.88
CA THR A 74 -8.41 7.03 13.73
C THR A 74 -8.34 6.22 12.44
N THR A 75 -9.42 6.25 11.64
CA THR A 75 -9.50 5.42 10.42
C THR A 75 -9.19 6.18 9.15
N HIS A 76 -9.23 7.51 9.18
CA HIS A 76 -8.98 8.37 8.03
C HIS A 76 -8.60 9.79 8.45
N LEU A 77 -8.11 10.59 7.49
CA LEU A 77 -7.97 12.04 7.65
C LEU A 77 -9.36 12.70 7.82
N THR A 78 -9.40 13.86 8.45
CA THR A 78 -10.68 14.55 8.73
C THR A 78 -10.80 15.84 7.94
N ARG A 79 -11.92 16.02 7.21
CA ARG A 79 -12.23 17.30 6.56
C ARG A 79 -12.49 18.41 7.56
N LEU A 80 -11.76 19.54 7.43
CA LEU A 80 -11.95 20.72 8.28
C LEU A 80 -13.21 21.52 7.93
N TYR A 81 -13.69 21.41 6.69
CA TYR A 81 -14.82 22.18 6.16
C TYR A 81 -15.81 21.26 5.43
N ALA A 82 -16.24 20.20 6.12
CA ALA A 82 -17.09 19.16 5.53
C ALA A 82 -18.45 19.72 5.09
N TYR A 83 -18.90 19.34 3.89
CA TYR A 83 -20.24 19.64 3.39
C TYR A 83 -20.79 18.49 2.56
N LYS A 84 -22.01 18.07 2.86
CA LYS A 84 -22.74 17.06 2.09
C LYS A 84 -24.15 17.58 1.78
N GLY A 85 -24.45 17.76 0.49
CA GLY A 85 -25.73 18.27 0.03
C GLY A 85 -25.61 19.12 -1.22
N ALA A 86 -26.69 19.84 -1.55
CA ALA A 86 -26.75 20.71 -2.70
C ALA A 86 -26.11 22.08 -2.42
N ALA A 87 -25.18 22.51 -3.28
CA ALA A 87 -24.65 23.86 -3.31
C ALA A 87 -25.00 24.52 -4.65
N ARG A 88 -25.55 25.73 -4.61
CA ARG A 88 -25.90 26.51 -5.80
C ARG A 88 -24.84 27.57 -6.05
N TYR A 89 -24.06 27.38 -7.11
CA TYR A 89 -23.11 28.37 -7.62
C TYR A 89 -23.78 29.26 -8.68
N SER A 90 -23.61 30.55 -8.62
CA SER A 90 -24.24 31.48 -9.56
C SER A 90 -23.36 32.67 -9.92
N ARG A 91 -23.47 33.13 -11.16
CA ARG A 91 -22.83 34.33 -11.65
C ARG A 91 -23.47 34.83 -12.93
N THR A 92 -23.25 36.12 -13.27
CA THR A 92 -23.56 36.64 -14.58
C THR A 92 -22.47 36.27 -15.58
N ILE A 93 -22.85 35.69 -16.70
CA ILE A 93 -21.98 35.37 -17.84
C ILE A 93 -22.30 36.29 -19.03
N ASN A 94 -21.37 36.39 -19.99
CA ASN A 94 -21.60 37.16 -21.21
C ASN A 94 -21.26 36.34 -22.44
N ILE A 95 -22.25 36.03 -23.25
CA ILE A 95 -22.09 35.29 -24.52
C ILE A 95 -21.74 36.32 -25.63
N PRO A 96 -20.60 36.12 -26.34
CA PRO A 96 -20.13 37.05 -27.37
C PRO A 96 -21.07 37.22 -28.54
N LYS A 97 -21.08 38.42 -29.12
CA LYS A 97 -21.97 38.73 -30.28
C LYS A 97 -21.64 37.93 -31.52
N ASP A 98 -20.40 37.61 -31.73
CA ASP A 98 -19.87 36.77 -32.83
C ASP A 98 -20.23 35.28 -32.73
N TRP A 99 -20.76 34.86 -31.56
CA TRP A 99 -21.31 33.51 -31.36
C TRP A 99 -22.79 33.41 -31.74
N LYS A 100 -23.38 34.48 -32.27
CA LYS A 100 -24.77 34.48 -32.71
C LYS A 100 -25.06 33.36 -33.70
N LYS A 101 -26.12 32.57 -33.42
CA LYS A 101 -26.53 31.39 -34.18
C LYS A 101 -25.56 30.19 -34.16
N LYS A 102 -24.48 30.26 -33.42
CA LYS A 102 -23.61 29.11 -33.19
C LYS A 102 -24.07 28.36 -31.94
N PRO A 103 -23.91 27.01 -31.88
CA PRO A 103 -24.22 26.28 -30.68
C PRO A 103 -23.16 26.59 -29.60
N VAL A 104 -23.62 26.93 -28.40
CA VAL A 104 -22.75 27.24 -27.24
C VAL A 104 -22.88 26.11 -26.23
N GLU A 105 -21.76 25.64 -25.73
CA GLU A 105 -21.66 24.59 -24.72
C GLU A 105 -21.01 25.11 -23.45
N LEU A 106 -21.56 24.71 -22.28
CA LEU A 106 -20.91 24.87 -20.99
C LEU A 106 -20.15 23.57 -20.69
N LEU A 107 -18.86 23.65 -20.43
CA LEU A 107 -17.99 22.59 -19.99
C LEU A 107 -17.70 22.71 -18.49
N LEU A 108 -17.93 21.63 -17.76
CA LEU A 108 -17.47 21.42 -16.37
C LEU A 108 -16.54 20.21 -16.39
N GLU A 109 -15.24 20.42 -16.21
CA GLU A 109 -14.25 19.36 -16.43
C GLU A 109 -14.33 18.21 -15.42
N ARG A 110 -14.52 18.54 -14.14
CA ARG A 110 -14.73 17.54 -13.08
C ARG A 110 -15.61 18.11 -11.99
N THR A 111 -16.70 17.42 -11.67
CA THR A 111 -17.65 17.82 -10.64
C THR A 111 -18.43 16.61 -10.08
N ARG A 112 -19.41 16.86 -9.24
CA ARG A 112 -20.42 15.91 -8.76
C ARG A 112 -21.70 16.04 -9.60
N PRO A 113 -22.77 15.29 -9.33
CA PRO A 113 -24.05 15.49 -10.03
C PRO A 113 -24.47 16.95 -10.04
N THR A 114 -24.85 17.48 -11.21
CA THR A 114 -25.23 18.90 -11.40
C THR A 114 -26.56 19.06 -12.11
N TRP A 115 -27.17 20.23 -11.85
CA TRP A 115 -28.32 20.80 -12.57
C TRP A 115 -27.94 22.22 -12.99
N VAL A 116 -27.98 22.49 -14.29
CA VAL A 116 -27.60 23.79 -14.87
C VAL A 116 -28.82 24.57 -15.27
N TYR A 117 -28.87 25.85 -14.86
CA TYR A 117 -29.96 26.79 -15.18
C TYR A 117 -29.37 28.03 -15.84
N VAL A 118 -30.08 28.58 -16.85
CA VAL A 118 -29.77 29.87 -17.47
C VAL A 118 -31.03 30.73 -17.40
N ASP A 119 -30.90 31.92 -16.83
CA ASP A 119 -32.01 32.86 -16.61
C ASP A 119 -33.22 32.25 -15.86
N GLY A 120 -32.92 31.32 -14.93
CA GLY A 120 -33.89 30.63 -14.11
C GLY A 120 -34.54 29.38 -14.76
N GLU A 121 -34.25 29.11 -16.02
CA GLU A 121 -34.77 27.91 -16.71
C GLU A 121 -33.73 26.78 -16.71
N LEU A 122 -34.19 25.56 -16.39
CA LEU A 122 -33.37 24.36 -16.45
C LEU A 122 -32.88 24.11 -17.87
N VAL A 123 -31.54 24.02 -18.04
CA VAL A 123 -30.91 23.60 -19.29
C VAL A 123 -30.90 22.09 -19.38
N ASP A 124 -30.24 21.45 -18.38
CA ASP A 124 -30.14 19.97 -18.26
C ASP A 124 -29.55 19.57 -16.89
N SER A 125 -29.40 18.27 -16.64
CA SER A 125 -28.74 17.71 -15.47
C SER A 125 -27.81 16.56 -15.91
N CYS A 126 -26.74 16.32 -15.11
CA CYS A 126 -25.78 15.26 -15.37
C CYS A 126 -25.28 14.67 -14.06
N ASN A 127 -25.04 13.34 -14.05
CA ASN A 127 -24.52 12.64 -12.88
C ASN A 127 -23.17 11.95 -13.12
N PHE A 128 -22.49 12.25 -14.22
CA PHE A 128 -21.18 11.71 -14.51
C PHE A 128 -20.16 12.25 -13.52
N ILE A 129 -19.32 11.39 -12.98
CA ILE A 129 -18.33 11.74 -11.97
C ILE A 129 -16.88 11.51 -12.43
N SER A 130 -16.69 10.70 -13.48
CA SER A 130 -15.38 10.33 -14.00
C SER A 130 -14.92 11.15 -15.21
N THR A 131 -15.84 11.80 -15.91
CA THR A 131 -15.58 12.52 -17.15
C THR A 131 -16.19 13.95 -17.11
N PRO A 132 -15.78 14.84 -18.02
CA PRO A 132 -16.37 16.16 -18.13
C PRO A 132 -17.88 16.14 -18.37
N GLN A 133 -18.60 17.05 -17.72
CA GLN A 133 -20.01 17.29 -17.99
C GLN A 133 -20.15 18.42 -18.99
N ARG A 134 -20.98 18.23 -20.04
CA ARG A 134 -21.15 19.16 -21.14
C ARG A 134 -22.63 19.51 -21.30
N TYR A 135 -22.96 20.80 -21.41
CA TYR A 135 -24.33 21.32 -21.50
C TYR A 135 -24.49 22.19 -22.71
N LEU A 136 -25.27 21.74 -23.70
CA LEU A 136 -25.60 22.54 -24.86
C LEU A 136 -26.66 23.55 -24.47
N LEU A 137 -26.33 24.86 -24.53
CA LEU A 137 -27.27 25.92 -24.20
C LEU A 137 -28.41 25.95 -25.22
N PRO A 138 -29.67 26.20 -24.78
CA PRO A 138 -30.83 26.26 -25.67
C PRO A 138 -30.66 27.35 -26.73
N LYS A 139 -31.15 27.11 -27.97
CA LYS A 139 -31.10 28.08 -29.11
C LYS A 139 -31.72 29.45 -28.80
N LYS A 140 -32.62 29.53 -27.78
CA LYS A 140 -33.21 30.77 -27.30
C LYS A 140 -32.26 31.66 -26.49
N VAL A 141 -31.19 31.11 -25.93
CA VAL A 141 -30.13 31.84 -25.23
C VAL A 141 -29.28 32.56 -26.28
N LYS A 142 -29.42 33.89 -26.34
CA LYS A 142 -28.80 34.75 -27.38
C LYS A 142 -27.51 35.37 -26.85
N PRO A 143 -26.66 35.95 -27.74
CA PRO A 143 -25.54 36.76 -27.29
C PRO A 143 -25.94 37.87 -26.33
N GLY A 144 -25.18 38.10 -25.27
CA GLY A 144 -25.45 39.09 -24.22
C GLY A 144 -25.24 38.54 -22.81
N LYS A 145 -25.71 39.29 -21.82
CA LYS A 145 -25.64 38.94 -20.42
C LYS A 145 -26.71 37.91 -20.04
N HIS A 146 -26.33 36.86 -19.33
CA HIS A 146 -27.23 35.82 -18.81
C HIS A 146 -26.88 35.50 -17.38
N PHE A 147 -27.83 35.05 -16.58
CA PHE A 147 -27.59 34.58 -15.22
C PHE A 147 -27.47 33.05 -15.25
N LEU A 148 -26.24 32.56 -14.98
CA LEU A 148 -25.93 31.14 -14.93
C LEU A 148 -25.98 30.65 -13.49
N GLU A 149 -26.68 29.56 -13.25
CA GLU A 149 -26.73 28.85 -11.98
C GLU A 149 -26.36 27.38 -12.19
N ILE A 150 -25.49 26.87 -11.34
CA ILE A 150 -25.06 25.46 -11.33
C ILE A 150 -25.29 24.90 -9.92
N VAL A 151 -26.20 23.98 -9.79
CA VAL A 151 -26.41 23.24 -8.54
C VAL A 151 -25.54 22.02 -8.57
N VAL A 152 -24.65 21.88 -7.59
CA VAL A 152 -23.79 20.70 -7.40
C VAL A 152 -24.24 19.97 -6.15
N ASP A 153 -24.50 18.66 -6.23
CA ASP A 153 -24.97 17.87 -5.09
C ASP A 153 -24.11 16.62 -4.89
N ASN A 154 -23.34 16.59 -3.80
CA ASN A 154 -22.50 15.46 -3.44
C ASN A 154 -23.19 14.48 -2.47
N GLY A 155 -24.48 14.65 -2.20
CA GLY A 155 -25.29 13.79 -1.35
C GLY A 155 -26.31 12.92 -2.12
N ARG A 156 -26.50 13.17 -3.42
CA ARG A 156 -27.44 12.42 -4.28
C ARG A 156 -27.03 12.49 -5.75
N GLY A 157 -27.73 11.71 -6.59
CA GLY A 157 -27.58 11.73 -8.04
C GLY A 157 -26.85 10.51 -8.61
N VAL A 158 -25.97 9.88 -7.83
CA VAL A 158 -25.37 8.57 -8.15
C VAL A 158 -26.09 7.44 -7.38
N PRO A 159 -25.89 6.16 -7.73
CA PRO A 159 -26.34 5.04 -6.91
C PRO A 159 -25.74 5.06 -5.51
N GLU A 160 -26.49 4.59 -4.51
CA GLU A 160 -26.04 4.62 -3.10
C GLU A 160 -24.76 3.82 -2.86
N GLN A 161 -24.60 2.71 -3.56
CA GLN A 161 -23.43 1.85 -3.48
C GLN A 161 -22.14 2.59 -3.88
N VAL A 162 -22.21 3.53 -4.83
CA VAL A 162 -21.07 4.36 -5.24
C VAL A 162 -20.60 5.29 -4.12
N TYR A 163 -21.52 5.85 -3.32
CA TYR A 163 -21.16 6.69 -2.18
C TYR A 163 -20.40 5.92 -1.09
N GLY A 164 -20.78 4.66 -0.87
CA GLY A 164 -20.27 3.85 0.23
C GLY A 164 -18.99 3.09 -0.08
N SER A 165 -18.65 2.92 -1.36
CA SER A 165 -17.56 2.00 -1.72
C SER A 165 -16.51 2.58 -2.67
N SER A 166 -16.87 3.49 -3.56
CA SER A 166 -15.93 4.01 -4.56
C SER A 166 -14.92 4.98 -3.95
N HIS A 167 -13.64 4.79 -4.22
CA HIS A 167 -12.60 5.77 -3.87
C HIS A 167 -12.76 7.12 -4.58
N ALA A 168 -13.62 7.20 -5.61
CA ALA A 168 -14.03 8.48 -6.18
C ALA A 168 -14.94 9.31 -5.25
N TYR A 169 -15.56 8.66 -4.23
CA TYR A 169 -16.70 9.28 -3.54
C TYR A 169 -16.79 8.98 -2.04
N THR A 170 -16.14 7.93 -1.52
CA THR A 170 -16.34 7.47 -0.13
C THR A 170 -15.75 8.43 0.90
N GLU A 171 -16.42 8.51 2.07
CA GLU A 171 -15.88 9.22 3.23
C GLU A 171 -14.65 8.50 3.84
N ASP A 172 -14.52 7.19 3.63
CA ASP A 172 -13.37 6.42 4.16
C ASP A 172 -12.03 6.87 3.59
N THR A 173 -12.03 7.40 2.36
CA THR A 173 -10.85 8.00 1.72
C THR A 173 -10.92 9.53 1.64
N GLN A 174 -11.94 10.13 2.24
CA GLN A 174 -12.17 11.58 2.27
C GLN A 174 -12.26 12.20 0.88
N THR A 175 -12.90 11.52 -0.08
CA THR A 175 -13.05 11.96 -1.47
C THR A 175 -14.43 12.54 -1.77
N ASN A 176 -15.34 12.61 -0.79
CA ASN A 176 -16.66 13.23 -0.95
C ASN A 176 -16.60 14.76 -0.77
N TRP A 177 -16.20 15.45 -1.80
CA TRP A 177 -16.17 16.92 -1.86
C TRP A 177 -17.36 17.48 -2.66
N ASN A 178 -17.71 18.77 -2.47
CA ASN A 178 -18.68 19.49 -3.27
C ASN A 178 -18.02 20.68 -3.96
N GLY A 179 -18.19 20.80 -5.28
CA GLY A 179 -17.58 21.88 -6.04
C GLY A 179 -17.41 21.53 -7.52
N ILE A 180 -16.67 22.36 -8.22
CA ILE A 180 -16.26 22.17 -9.60
C ILE A 180 -14.76 22.36 -9.65
N ILE A 181 -14.02 21.32 -10.00
CA ILE A 181 -12.56 21.32 -10.12
C ILE A 181 -12.16 21.21 -11.60
N GLY A 182 -10.99 21.74 -11.95
CA GLY A 182 -10.59 21.83 -13.35
C GLY A 182 -11.27 22.97 -14.11
N ARG A 183 -11.36 22.86 -15.42
CA ARG A 183 -11.87 23.93 -16.29
C ARG A 183 -13.39 24.12 -16.15
N ILE A 184 -13.79 25.39 -16.16
CA ILE A 184 -15.20 25.80 -16.29
C ILE A 184 -15.22 26.78 -17.45
N GLU A 185 -15.84 26.41 -18.57
CA GLU A 185 -15.72 27.17 -19.81
C GLU A 185 -17.04 27.22 -20.58
N LEU A 186 -17.33 28.38 -21.20
CA LEU A 186 -18.23 28.43 -22.32
C LEU A 186 -17.42 28.28 -23.61
N GLN A 187 -17.87 27.42 -24.51
CA GLN A 187 -17.20 27.16 -25.78
C GLN A 187 -18.21 26.98 -26.91
N LEU A 188 -17.74 27.12 -28.16
CA LEU A 188 -18.54 26.75 -29.31
C LEU A 188 -18.53 25.23 -29.45
N ALA A 189 -19.72 24.62 -29.49
CA ALA A 189 -19.83 23.19 -29.72
C ALA A 189 -19.33 22.83 -31.12
N SER A 190 -18.58 21.72 -31.26
CA SER A 190 -18.10 21.28 -32.57
C SER A 190 -19.25 20.80 -33.46
N SER A 191 -19.20 21.08 -34.79
CA SER A 191 -20.27 20.84 -35.75
C SER A 191 -20.66 19.34 -35.94
N VAL A 192 -19.99 18.44 -35.33
CA VAL A 192 -20.27 16.98 -35.40
C VAL A 192 -21.42 16.56 -34.48
N GLU A 193 -21.74 17.38 -33.46
CA GLU A 193 -22.68 17.02 -32.37
C GLU A 193 -24.13 17.45 -32.55
N SER A 194 -24.46 18.21 -33.58
CA SER A 194 -25.80 18.83 -33.74
C SER A 194 -26.92 17.89 -34.25
N LYS A 195 -26.61 16.61 -34.56
CA LYS A 195 -27.62 15.71 -35.17
C LYS A 195 -28.33 14.79 -34.18
N SER A 196 -27.95 14.71 -32.93
CA SER A 196 -28.55 13.78 -31.95
C SER A 196 -29.53 14.43 -30.94
N ALA A 197 -29.69 15.74 -30.93
CA ALA A 197 -30.50 16.47 -29.94
C ALA A 197 -32.00 16.65 -30.31
N GLU A 198 -32.46 16.13 -31.45
CA GLU A 198 -33.85 16.41 -31.93
C GLU A 198 -34.93 15.38 -31.54
N THR A 199 -34.62 14.34 -30.78
CA THR A 199 -35.66 13.31 -30.48
C THR A 199 -35.60 12.93 -29.00
N LEU A 200 -36.18 13.75 -28.11
CA LEU A 200 -36.72 13.30 -26.81
C LEU A 200 -37.30 14.45 -26.01
N THR A 201 -38.46 14.99 -26.50
CA THR A 201 -39.35 15.78 -25.66
C THR A 201 -40.57 14.93 -25.31
N GLY A 202 -40.50 14.22 -24.22
CA GLY A 202 -41.62 13.52 -23.62
C GLY A 202 -41.69 13.84 -22.12
N ALA A 203 -42.86 14.31 -21.67
CA ALA A 203 -43.10 14.69 -20.28
C ALA A 203 -42.87 13.52 -19.30
N ILE A 204 -42.11 13.75 -18.23
CA ILE A 204 -41.75 12.77 -17.21
C ILE A 204 -42.79 12.77 -16.09
N PRO A 205 -43.34 11.61 -15.67
CA PRO A 205 -44.16 11.49 -14.45
C PRO A 205 -43.29 11.51 -13.19
N HIS A 206 -43.78 12.10 -12.15
CA HIS A 206 -43.13 12.24 -10.85
C HIS A 206 -42.97 10.90 -10.12
N SER A 207 -41.86 10.17 -10.27
CA SER A 207 -41.33 9.25 -9.25
C SER A 207 -39.99 8.58 -9.58
N SER A 208 -39.40 8.84 -10.76
CA SER A 208 -38.08 8.32 -11.08
C SER A 208 -37.26 9.41 -11.77
N VAL A 209 -36.12 9.82 -11.19
CA VAL A 209 -35.18 10.72 -11.86
C VAL A 209 -34.39 9.86 -12.85
N ALA A 210 -34.92 9.75 -14.07
CA ALA A 210 -34.13 9.23 -15.20
C ALA A 210 -33.23 10.39 -15.70
N PHE A 211 -31.95 10.17 -15.71
CA PHE A 211 -31.00 11.08 -16.35
C PHE A 211 -30.94 10.76 -17.84
N SER A 212 -31.01 11.78 -18.67
CA SER A 212 -30.88 11.58 -20.11
C SER A 212 -29.48 11.11 -20.45
N ALA A 213 -29.38 9.99 -21.16
CA ALA A 213 -28.14 9.50 -21.72
C ALA A 213 -27.69 10.40 -22.87
N GLY A 214 -26.93 11.44 -22.54
CA GLY A 214 -26.23 12.24 -23.55
C GLY A 214 -25.11 11.40 -24.17
N VAL A 215 -25.20 11.12 -25.46
CA VAL A 215 -24.13 10.51 -26.24
C VAL A 215 -22.98 11.52 -26.32
N ILE A 216 -21.82 11.19 -25.74
CA ILE A 216 -20.59 12.00 -25.86
C ILE A 216 -19.88 11.58 -27.16
N PRO A 217 -19.72 12.46 -28.15
CA PRO A 217 -18.92 12.18 -29.33
C PRO A 217 -17.41 12.28 -28.98
N SER A 218 -16.61 11.39 -29.56
CA SER A 218 -15.16 11.40 -29.44
C SER A 218 -14.58 12.71 -29.94
N ARG A 219 -13.83 13.40 -29.11
CA ARG A 219 -13.13 14.62 -29.47
C ARG A 219 -11.66 14.32 -29.73
N SER A 220 -11.19 14.63 -30.94
CA SER A 220 -9.79 14.96 -31.13
C SER A 220 -9.56 16.36 -30.55
N VAL A 221 -9.04 16.46 -29.35
CA VAL A 221 -8.47 17.70 -28.84
C VAL A 221 -7.23 17.98 -29.65
N ALA A 222 -7.14 19.16 -30.28
CA ALA A 222 -5.88 19.62 -30.87
C ALA A 222 -4.84 19.66 -29.74
N SER A 223 -3.90 18.71 -29.79
CA SER A 223 -2.79 18.58 -28.85
C SER A 223 -2.07 19.92 -28.71
N PRO A 224 -1.65 20.29 -27.49
CA PRO A 224 -0.62 21.31 -27.35
C PRO A 224 0.59 20.88 -28.19
N SER A 225 1.14 21.80 -28.94
CA SER A 225 2.26 21.69 -29.90
C SER A 225 3.16 20.45 -29.68
N ALA A 226 3.22 19.59 -30.71
CA ALA A 226 3.95 18.35 -30.82
C ALA A 226 5.27 18.31 -30.02
N LEU A 227 5.22 17.98 -28.75
CA LEU A 227 6.26 17.22 -28.10
C LEU A 227 6.25 15.88 -28.83
N GLN A 228 7.37 15.52 -29.43
CA GLN A 228 7.57 14.22 -30.06
C GLN A 228 7.23 13.18 -28.99
N MET A 229 6.01 12.61 -29.04
CA MET A 229 5.60 11.57 -28.11
C MET A 229 6.59 10.43 -28.25
N PRO A 230 7.18 9.92 -27.18
CA PRO A 230 8.01 8.73 -27.26
C PRO A 230 7.22 7.62 -27.94
N ASP A 231 7.90 6.71 -28.62
CA ASP A 231 7.29 5.53 -29.28
C ASP A 231 6.64 4.55 -28.28
N PHE A 232 6.24 5.08 -27.15
CA PHE A 232 5.61 4.41 -26.02
C PHE A 232 4.29 3.77 -26.45
N ALA A 233 4.19 2.48 -26.22
CA ALA A 233 2.98 1.67 -26.39
C ALA A 233 2.29 1.71 -27.77
N LYS A 234 3.02 1.97 -28.87
CA LYS A 234 2.43 1.85 -30.20
C LYS A 234 1.98 0.43 -30.52
N ASP A 235 2.71 -0.56 -29.98
CA ASP A 235 2.45 -1.98 -30.13
C ASP A 235 2.35 -2.61 -28.73
N PHE A 236 1.23 -2.35 -28.04
CA PHE A 236 0.95 -3.02 -26.77
C PHE A 236 -0.04 -4.16 -27.01
N HIS A 237 0.39 -5.41 -26.75
CA HIS A 237 -0.46 -6.58 -26.98
C HIS A 237 -0.20 -7.71 -25.96
N ILE A 238 -1.03 -8.74 -26.01
CA ILE A 238 -0.92 -9.94 -25.17
C ILE A 238 -0.57 -11.13 -26.07
N GLU A 239 0.44 -11.90 -25.67
CA GLU A 239 0.73 -13.23 -26.22
C GLU A 239 0.79 -14.25 -25.07
N GLY A 240 -0.17 -15.21 -25.05
CA GLY A 240 -0.26 -16.18 -23.97
C GLY A 240 -0.41 -15.51 -22.60
N ALA A 241 0.50 -15.81 -21.69
CA ALA A 241 0.49 -15.28 -20.32
C ALA A 241 1.26 -13.93 -20.15
N HIS A 242 1.60 -13.23 -21.24
CA HIS A 242 2.51 -12.10 -21.16
C HIS A 242 2.01 -10.87 -21.89
N PHE A 243 2.39 -9.69 -21.36
CA PHE A 243 2.26 -8.42 -22.05
C PHE A 243 3.53 -8.14 -22.88
N TYR A 244 3.32 -7.57 -24.05
CA TYR A 244 4.37 -7.08 -24.96
C TYR A 244 4.16 -5.61 -25.26
N ALA A 245 5.24 -4.88 -25.41
CA ALA A 245 5.24 -3.51 -25.89
C ALA A 245 6.41 -3.29 -26.84
N ASN A 246 6.13 -2.80 -28.05
CA ASN A 246 7.14 -2.56 -29.11
C ASN A 246 8.00 -3.79 -29.42
N GLY A 247 7.38 -4.98 -29.46
CA GLY A 247 8.03 -6.24 -29.74
C GLY A 247 8.85 -6.84 -28.58
N HIS A 248 8.78 -6.25 -27.37
CA HIS A 248 9.47 -6.73 -26.20
C HIS A 248 8.48 -7.17 -25.11
N ARG A 249 8.79 -8.28 -24.46
CA ARG A 249 8.06 -8.73 -23.27
C ARG A 249 8.29 -7.74 -22.13
N ILE A 250 7.21 -7.28 -21.52
CA ILE A 250 7.24 -6.38 -20.39
C ILE A 250 6.69 -7.03 -19.12
N PHE A 251 7.13 -6.52 -17.96
CA PHE A 251 6.59 -6.84 -16.65
C PHE A 251 6.01 -5.57 -16.04
N LEU A 252 4.74 -5.61 -15.65
CA LEU A 252 4.07 -4.45 -15.05
C LEU A 252 4.46 -4.32 -13.58
N ARG A 253 5.24 -3.31 -13.26
CA ARG A 253 5.62 -2.92 -11.90
C ARG A 253 4.66 -1.83 -11.46
N GLY A 254 3.56 -2.26 -10.87
CA GLY A 254 2.43 -1.39 -10.60
C GLY A 254 2.34 -0.90 -9.16
N LYS A 255 1.59 0.19 -9.00
CA LYS A 255 1.06 0.65 -7.71
C LYS A 255 -0.45 0.83 -7.79
N HIS A 256 -1.10 0.71 -6.66
CA HIS A 256 -2.47 1.11 -6.41
C HIS A 256 -2.55 2.64 -6.21
N ASP A 257 -3.69 3.25 -6.52
CA ASP A 257 -3.96 4.66 -6.25
C ASP A 257 -5.33 4.83 -5.57
N ALA A 258 -5.32 5.37 -4.36
CA ALA A 258 -6.50 5.58 -3.51
C ALA A 258 -7.02 7.02 -3.54
N ALA A 259 -6.65 7.83 -4.53
CA ALA A 259 -7.02 9.24 -4.66
C ALA A 259 -6.62 10.11 -3.45
N VAL A 260 -5.39 9.96 -2.96
CA VAL A 260 -4.88 10.64 -1.76
C VAL A 260 -4.33 12.03 -2.10
N TRP A 261 -5.07 13.08 -1.71
CA TRP A 261 -4.71 14.49 -1.94
C TRP A 261 -4.96 15.33 -0.68
N PRO A 262 -4.06 15.26 0.34
CA PRO A 262 -4.35 15.81 1.68
C PRO A 262 -4.54 17.32 1.73
N LEU A 263 -3.87 18.08 0.85
CA LEU A 263 -3.93 19.55 0.87
C LEU A 263 -5.26 20.08 0.33
N THR A 264 -5.78 19.46 -0.72
CA THR A 264 -6.98 19.93 -1.42
C THR A 264 -8.24 19.13 -1.09
N GLY A 265 -8.06 17.89 -0.63
CA GLY A 265 -9.17 16.94 -0.41
C GLY A 265 -9.88 16.54 -1.71
N HIS A 266 -9.27 16.84 -2.87
CA HIS A 266 -9.74 16.44 -4.20
C HIS A 266 -8.54 16.19 -5.12
N VAL A 267 -8.76 15.43 -6.19
CA VAL A 267 -7.74 15.05 -7.17
C VAL A 267 -7.07 16.28 -7.82
N GLU A 268 -5.78 16.13 -8.13
CA GLU A 268 -5.02 17.09 -8.93
C GLU A 268 -5.57 17.18 -10.36
N MET A 269 -5.70 18.40 -10.89
CA MET A 269 -6.27 18.66 -12.22
C MET A 269 -5.25 19.20 -13.23
N SER A 270 -4.00 19.48 -12.79
CA SER A 270 -2.95 20.00 -13.68
C SER A 270 -2.03 18.90 -14.19
N VAL A 271 -1.56 19.05 -15.43
CA VAL A 271 -0.54 18.16 -16.00
C VAL A 271 0.76 18.25 -15.20
N GLU A 272 1.13 19.43 -14.72
CA GLU A 272 2.35 19.65 -13.91
C GLU A 272 2.30 18.83 -12.60
N GLY A 273 1.19 18.86 -11.87
CA GLY A 273 1.00 18.07 -10.66
C GLY A 273 1.08 16.57 -10.92
N TRP A 274 0.47 16.10 -11.99
CA TRP A 274 0.55 14.69 -12.39
C TRP A 274 1.93 14.29 -12.92
N MET A 275 2.65 15.18 -13.60
CA MET A 275 4.05 14.95 -13.98
C MET A 275 4.94 14.76 -12.75
N LYS A 276 4.73 15.55 -11.69
CA LYS A 276 5.44 15.37 -10.42
C LYS A 276 5.08 14.03 -9.78
N TYR A 277 3.79 13.74 -9.63
CA TYR A 277 3.29 12.51 -9.00
C TYR A 277 3.78 11.23 -9.70
N LEU A 278 3.51 11.12 -11.00
CA LEU A 278 3.92 9.97 -11.81
C LEU A 278 5.44 9.94 -12.04
N GLY A 279 6.10 11.10 -12.04
CA GLY A 279 7.56 11.21 -12.08
C GLY A 279 8.22 10.56 -10.88
N THR A 280 7.69 10.80 -9.67
CA THR A 280 8.13 10.10 -8.46
C THR A 280 7.89 8.59 -8.56
N CYS A 281 6.72 8.16 -9.06
CA CYS A 281 6.47 6.73 -9.31
C CYS A 281 7.55 6.11 -10.22
N LYS A 282 7.86 6.78 -11.33
CA LYS A 282 8.88 6.33 -12.29
C LYS A 282 10.28 6.28 -11.67
N GLU A 283 10.62 7.24 -10.82
CA GLU A 283 11.91 7.28 -10.10
C GLU A 283 12.10 6.02 -9.24
N TYR A 284 11.03 5.50 -8.65
CA TYR A 284 11.00 4.22 -7.91
C TYR A 284 10.77 3.00 -8.82
N GLY A 285 10.87 3.13 -10.14
CA GLY A 285 10.81 2.01 -11.09
C GLY A 285 9.39 1.55 -11.45
N ILE A 286 8.35 2.25 -11.01
CA ILE A 286 6.95 1.97 -11.36
C ILE A 286 6.71 2.33 -12.83
N ASN A 287 6.05 1.44 -13.57
CA ASN A 287 5.64 1.64 -14.96
C ASN A 287 4.14 1.43 -15.19
N HIS A 288 3.38 1.20 -14.11
CA HIS A 288 1.96 0.93 -14.16
C HIS A 288 1.25 1.54 -12.94
N VAL A 289 0.06 2.14 -13.13
CA VAL A 289 -0.79 2.63 -12.04
C VAL A 289 -2.22 2.12 -12.22
N ARG A 290 -2.74 1.47 -11.18
CA ARG A 290 -4.13 1.06 -11.05
C ARG A 290 -4.87 2.08 -10.20
N PHE A 291 -5.98 2.61 -10.69
CA PHE A 291 -6.84 3.54 -9.96
C PHE A 291 -8.01 2.78 -9.32
N HIS A 292 -7.91 2.55 -8.02
CA HIS A 292 -8.86 1.72 -7.27
C HIS A 292 -10.27 2.31 -7.24
N SER A 293 -11.21 1.70 -7.99
CA SER A 293 -12.61 2.14 -8.09
C SER A 293 -12.80 3.63 -8.45
N TRP A 294 -11.91 4.19 -9.28
CA TRP A 294 -12.04 5.53 -9.83
C TRP A 294 -11.26 5.71 -11.14
N CYS A 295 -11.53 6.81 -11.84
CA CYS A 295 -10.82 7.20 -13.06
C CYS A 295 -10.19 8.59 -12.88
N PRO A 296 -8.89 8.77 -13.19
CA PRO A 296 -8.22 10.06 -13.06
C PRO A 296 -8.67 11.05 -14.17
N PRO A 297 -8.34 12.36 -14.05
CA PRO A 297 -8.61 13.34 -15.10
C PRO A 297 -7.66 13.20 -16.30
N GLU A 298 -7.98 13.86 -17.41
CA GLU A 298 -7.16 13.90 -18.63
C GLU A 298 -5.68 14.25 -18.37
N ALA A 299 -5.43 15.14 -17.41
CA ALA A 299 -4.07 15.56 -17.01
C ALA A 299 -3.18 14.38 -16.59
N ALA A 300 -3.76 13.35 -15.94
CA ALA A 300 -3.03 12.14 -15.57
C ALA A 300 -2.63 11.32 -16.78
N PHE A 301 -3.52 11.17 -17.77
CA PHE A 301 -3.21 10.44 -19.00
C PHE A 301 -2.15 11.17 -19.82
N VAL A 302 -2.23 12.50 -19.95
CA VAL A 302 -1.22 13.30 -20.63
C VAL A 302 0.17 13.15 -19.98
N ALA A 303 0.21 13.19 -18.65
CA ALA A 303 1.46 12.99 -17.91
C ALA A 303 1.99 11.56 -18.08
N ALA A 304 1.11 10.56 -18.00
CA ALA A 304 1.47 9.15 -18.18
C ALA A 304 1.99 8.85 -19.60
N ASP A 305 1.34 9.42 -20.63
CA ASP A 305 1.80 9.36 -22.03
C ASP A 305 3.23 9.89 -22.17
N SER A 306 3.53 11.01 -21.51
CA SER A 306 4.84 11.63 -21.53
C SER A 306 5.92 10.85 -20.79
N LEU A 307 5.54 10.19 -19.70
CA LEU A 307 6.45 9.46 -18.81
C LEU A 307 6.62 7.98 -19.19
N GLY A 308 5.75 7.44 -20.04
CA GLY A 308 5.76 6.03 -20.40
C GLY A 308 5.23 5.13 -19.26
N ILE A 309 4.11 5.50 -18.64
CA ILE A 309 3.45 4.74 -17.57
C ILE A 309 2.10 4.24 -18.07
N TYR A 310 1.82 2.94 -17.90
CA TYR A 310 0.52 2.34 -18.26
C TYR A 310 -0.50 2.58 -17.17
N LEU A 311 -1.69 3.02 -17.55
CA LEU A 311 -2.79 3.29 -16.63
C LEU A 311 -3.92 2.26 -16.76
N GLN A 312 -4.47 1.89 -15.60
CA GLN A 312 -5.65 1.06 -15.45
C GLN A 312 -6.70 1.82 -14.62
N PRO A 313 -7.55 2.65 -15.22
CA PRO A 313 -8.73 3.15 -14.54
C PRO A 313 -9.74 2.03 -14.28
N GLU A 314 -10.56 2.21 -13.24
CA GLU A 314 -11.67 1.35 -12.89
C GLU A 314 -12.99 2.12 -12.93
N LEU A 315 -14.11 1.40 -13.13
CA LEU A 315 -15.42 1.96 -12.86
C LEU A 315 -15.51 2.38 -11.38
N PRO A 316 -16.25 3.43 -11.03
CA PRO A 316 -16.33 3.92 -9.67
C PRO A 316 -17.18 3.00 -8.76
N PHE A 317 -16.73 1.76 -8.61
CA PHE A 317 -17.50 0.73 -7.92
C PHE A 317 -16.65 -0.32 -7.21
N TRP A 318 -17.11 -0.70 -6.02
CA TRP A 318 -16.63 -1.83 -5.24
C TRP A 318 -17.84 -2.49 -4.59
N GLY A 319 -18.20 -3.70 -5.02
CA GLY A 319 -19.40 -4.35 -4.47
C GLY A 319 -19.99 -5.46 -5.35
N SER A 320 -21.26 -5.75 -5.11
CA SER A 320 -22.01 -6.77 -5.85
C SER A 320 -22.49 -6.26 -7.21
N PHE A 321 -22.03 -6.92 -8.26
CA PHE A 321 -22.48 -6.65 -9.63
C PHE A 321 -23.82 -7.36 -9.85
N ASP A 322 -24.94 -6.71 -9.42
CA ASP A 322 -26.28 -7.30 -9.45
C ASP A 322 -27.07 -6.80 -10.64
N LYS A 323 -27.33 -7.68 -11.62
CA LYS A 323 -28.15 -7.34 -12.81
C LYS A 323 -29.58 -6.89 -12.49
N LYS A 324 -30.10 -7.15 -11.29
CA LYS A 324 -31.42 -6.69 -10.84
C LYS A 324 -31.42 -5.22 -10.42
N ASP A 325 -30.27 -4.66 -10.08
CA ASP A 325 -30.13 -3.22 -9.83
C ASP A 325 -29.89 -2.49 -11.16
N GLU A 326 -30.98 -2.34 -11.91
CA GLU A 326 -30.94 -1.70 -13.24
C GLU A 326 -30.35 -0.27 -13.19
N ARG A 327 -30.60 0.45 -12.10
CA ARG A 327 -30.10 1.82 -11.93
C ARG A 327 -28.56 1.83 -11.76
N LEU A 328 -28.02 0.95 -10.94
CA LEU A 328 -26.58 0.81 -10.76
C LEU A 328 -25.93 0.35 -12.06
N MET A 329 -26.48 -0.68 -12.70
CA MET A 329 -25.92 -1.21 -13.95
C MET A 329 -25.93 -0.16 -15.06
N ALA A 330 -27.02 0.56 -15.25
CA ALA A 330 -27.09 1.65 -16.26
C ALA A 330 -26.07 2.76 -15.96
N PHE A 331 -25.92 3.15 -14.70
CA PHE A 331 -24.93 4.16 -14.29
C PHE A 331 -23.49 3.70 -14.57
N LEU A 332 -23.12 2.50 -14.15
CA LEU A 332 -21.77 1.97 -14.34
C LEU A 332 -21.44 1.74 -15.83
N HIS A 333 -22.40 1.26 -16.60
CA HIS A 333 -22.22 1.10 -18.04
C HIS A 333 -21.95 2.43 -18.73
N GLN A 334 -22.76 3.46 -18.41
CA GLN A 334 -22.58 4.78 -18.98
C GLN A 334 -21.24 5.44 -18.54
N GLU A 335 -20.85 5.30 -17.28
CA GLU A 335 -19.53 5.78 -16.80
C GLU A 335 -18.39 5.12 -17.60
N GLY A 336 -18.47 3.80 -17.82
CA GLY A 336 -17.46 3.09 -18.61
C GLY A 336 -17.39 3.53 -20.06
N GLU A 337 -18.56 3.67 -20.74
CA GLU A 337 -18.61 4.22 -22.10
C GLU A 337 -17.98 5.61 -22.17
N ASN A 338 -18.34 6.48 -21.22
CA ASN A 338 -17.83 7.85 -21.18
C ASN A 338 -16.31 7.87 -20.98
N ILE A 339 -15.77 7.07 -20.04
CA ILE A 339 -14.33 6.94 -19.81
C ILE A 339 -13.59 6.51 -21.09
N LEU A 340 -14.10 5.50 -21.79
CA LEU A 340 -13.47 4.99 -23.01
C LEU A 340 -13.55 6.00 -24.16
N ARG A 341 -14.66 6.70 -24.32
CA ARG A 341 -14.83 7.74 -25.35
C ARG A 341 -14.00 8.98 -25.08
N GLU A 342 -13.92 9.44 -23.82
CA GLU A 342 -13.18 10.65 -23.48
C GLU A 342 -11.68 10.42 -23.45
N TYR A 343 -11.21 9.31 -22.83
CA TYR A 343 -9.79 9.06 -22.56
C TYR A 343 -9.17 7.91 -23.37
N GLY A 344 -9.98 7.11 -24.09
CA GLY A 344 -9.49 5.92 -24.80
C GLY A 344 -8.46 6.18 -25.89
N HIS A 345 -8.32 7.43 -26.36
CA HIS A 345 -7.32 7.82 -27.35
C HIS A 345 -5.89 7.93 -26.77
N HIS A 346 -5.73 7.97 -25.46
CA HIS A 346 -4.41 8.05 -24.80
C HIS A 346 -3.62 6.73 -24.93
N PRO A 347 -2.37 6.74 -25.37
CA PRO A 347 -1.55 5.54 -25.47
C PRO A 347 -1.21 4.91 -24.12
N SER A 348 -1.23 5.66 -23.02
CA SER A 348 -1.06 5.14 -21.66
C SER A 348 -2.28 4.33 -21.16
N PHE A 349 -3.47 4.59 -21.67
CA PHE A 349 -4.69 3.88 -21.30
C PHE A 349 -4.78 2.56 -22.07
N ARG A 350 -4.21 1.48 -21.50
CA ARG A 350 -4.20 0.15 -22.15
C ARG A 350 -5.08 -0.87 -21.46
N MET A 351 -5.42 -0.67 -20.20
CA MET A 351 -6.08 -1.65 -19.35
C MET A 351 -7.27 -1.02 -18.64
N MET A 352 -8.38 -1.76 -18.47
CA MET A 352 -9.55 -1.30 -17.73
C MET A 352 -10.17 -2.46 -16.93
N ALA A 353 -10.61 -2.17 -15.71
CA ALA A 353 -11.37 -3.09 -14.87
C ALA A 353 -12.76 -2.52 -14.54
N LEU A 354 -13.74 -3.42 -14.31
CA LEU A 354 -15.12 -3.04 -13.98
C LEU A 354 -15.28 -2.54 -12.53
N GLY A 355 -14.19 -2.47 -11.75
CA GLY A 355 -14.13 -2.00 -10.37
C GLY A 355 -13.25 -2.86 -9.50
N ASN A 356 -13.28 -2.60 -8.18
CA ASN A 356 -12.48 -3.33 -7.21
C ASN A 356 -13.23 -4.52 -6.61
N GLU A 357 -12.53 -5.66 -6.44
CA GLU A 357 -13.00 -6.85 -5.68
C GLU A 357 -14.48 -7.20 -5.89
N LEU A 358 -14.91 -7.21 -7.14
CA LEU A 358 -16.32 -7.40 -7.49
C LEU A 358 -16.77 -8.84 -7.28
N TRP A 359 -18.04 -8.99 -6.95
CA TRP A 359 -18.75 -10.28 -6.95
C TRP A 359 -20.13 -10.13 -7.60
N GLY A 360 -20.86 -11.22 -7.81
CA GLY A 360 -22.21 -11.20 -8.36
C GLY A 360 -22.32 -11.82 -9.76
N ASP A 361 -22.99 -11.13 -10.70
CA ASP A 361 -23.41 -11.67 -12.00
C ASP A 361 -22.27 -11.60 -13.04
N ILE A 362 -21.67 -12.77 -13.30
CA ILE A 362 -20.54 -12.91 -14.25
C ILE A 362 -20.99 -12.63 -15.70
N ASP A 363 -22.18 -13.06 -16.08
CA ASP A 363 -22.70 -12.84 -17.45
C ASP A 363 -22.89 -11.34 -17.70
N LYS A 364 -23.33 -10.61 -16.67
CA LYS A 364 -23.47 -9.15 -16.77
C LYS A 364 -22.12 -8.43 -16.84
N MET A 365 -21.11 -8.92 -16.11
CA MET A 365 -19.72 -8.41 -16.24
C MET A 365 -19.18 -8.65 -17.66
N LYS A 366 -19.43 -9.84 -18.22
CA LYS A 366 -19.02 -10.16 -19.59
C LYS A 366 -19.73 -9.27 -20.62
N GLU A 367 -21.03 -9.04 -20.47
CA GLU A 367 -21.81 -8.11 -21.32
C GLU A 367 -21.16 -6.71 -21.35
N PHE A 368 -20.78 -6.16 -20.17
CA PHE A 368 -20.10 -4.86 -20.08
C PHE A 368 -18.78 -4.85 -20.85
N VAL A 369 -17.95 -5.87 -20.63
CA VAL A 369 -16.65 -5.99 -21.31
C VAL A 369 -16.84 -6.12 -22.83
N ASP A 370 -17.80 -6.91 -23.28
CA ASP A 370 -18.10 -7.08 -24.71
C ASP A 370 -18.58 -5.78 -25.36
N ASP A 371 -19.36 -4.95 -24.65
CA ASP A 371 -19.79 -3.64 -25.12
C ASP A 371 -18.66 -2.63 -25.13
N PHE A 372 -17.83 -2.59 -24.08
CA PHE A 372 -16.65 -1.72 -24.01
C PHE A 372 -15.62 -2.04 -25.07
N ARG A 373 -15.43 -3.33 -25.39
CA ARG A 373 -14.53 -3.77 -26.46
C ARG A 373 -14.98 -3.31 -27.85
N LYS A 374 -16.30 -3.11 -28.07
CA LYS A 374 -16.81 -2.51 -29.32
C LYS A 374 -16.44 -1.04 -29.46
N ILE A 375 -16.32 -0.32 -28.32
CA ILE A 375 -15.96 1.11 -28.28
C ILE A 375 -14.46 1.30 -28.42
N ALA A 376 -13.67 0.51 -27.66
CA ALA A 376 -12.22 0.61 -27.63
C ALA A 376 -11.58 -0.79 -27.76
N PRO A 377 -11.49 -1.33 -28.98
CA PRO A 377 -11.00 -2.70 -29.23
C PRO A 377 -9.49 -2.87 -29.02
N ASP A 378 -8.75 -1.78 -28.86
CA ASP A 378 -7.30 -1.75 -28.58
C ASP A 378 -6.97 -1.76 -27.08
N LYS A 379 -7.98 -1.91 -26.21
CA LYS A 379 -7.81 -2.00 -24.76
C LYS A 379 -8.01 -3.45 -24.29
N TYR A 380 -7.42 -3.76 -23.13
CA TYR A 380 -7.55 -5.03 -22.43
C TYR A 380 -8.42 -4.89 -21.19
N TYR A 381 -9.29 -5.83 -20.97
CA TYR A 381 -10.35 -5.77 -19.98
C TYR A 381 -10.27 -6.93 -19.00
N THR A 382 -10.58 -6.63 -17.73
CA THR A 382 -10.83 -7.64 -16.70
C THR A 382 -12.12 -7.31 -15.94
N PHE A 383 -12.74 -8.31 -15.29
CA PHE A 383 -14.02 -8.11 -14.60
C PHE A 383 -13.87 -7.32 -13.31
N GLY A 384 -12.71 -7.38 -12.67
CA GLY A 384 -12.40 -6.57 -11.51
C GLY A 384 -11.02 -6.87 -11.00
N SER A 385 -10.42 -5.89 -10.34
CA SER A 385 -9.17 -6.10 -9.66
C SER A 385 -9.42 -6.92 -8.41
N ASN A 386 -8.65 -7.99 -8.23
CA ASN A 386 -8.92 -9.04 -7.26
C ASN A 386 -10.38 -9.49 -7.33
N TYR A 387 -10.78 -10.02 -8.46
CA TYR A 387 -12.10 -10.61 -8.60
C TYR A 387 -12.40 -11.39 -7.32
N TYR A 388 -13.30 -10.83 -6.53
CA TYR A 388 -13.55 -11.22 -5.16
C TYR A 388 -13.56 -12.72 -5.05
N LEU A 389 -12.85 -13.25 -4.15
CA LEU A 389 -12.73 -14.68 -4.02
C LEU A 389 -11.81 -15.34 -5.04
N GLY A 390 -10.86 -14.77 -5.63
CA GLY A 390 -9.88 -15.45 -6.50
C GLY A 390 -10.09 -16.95 -6.76
N TYR A 391 -10.97 -17.60 -5.99
CA TYR A 391 -11.44 -18.97 -6.12
C TYR A 391 -12.29 -19.21 -7.37
N GLN A 392 -12.96 -18.18 -7.85
CA GLN A 392 -13.78 -18.33 -9.06
C GLN A 392 -12.92 -18.39 -10.31
N GLY A 393 -11.66 -17.97 -10.19
CA GLY A 393 -10.68 -18.06 -11.25
C GLY A 393 -11.02 -17.23 -12.47
N ILE A 394 -10.30 -17.49 -13.54
CA ILE A 394 -10.43 -16.82 -14.82
C ILE A 394 -11.76 -17.19 -15.47
N LYS A 395 -12.42 -16.19 -16.08
CA LYS A 395 -13.69 -16.33 -16.81
C LYS A 395 -13.52 -15.90 -18.26
N GLU A 396 -14.35 -16.47 -19.11
CA GLU A 396 -14.46 -16.05 -20.52
C GLU A 396 -14.81 -14.55 -20.59
N GLY A 397 -14.08 -13.81 -21.42
CA GLY A 397 -14.21 -12.36 -21.59
C GLY A 397 -13.11 -11.56 -20.93
N MET A 398 -12.35 -12.13 -19.99
CA MET A 398 -11.17 -11.50 -19.42
C MET A 398 -9.97 -11.65 -20.36
N ASP A 399 -9.25 -10.56 -20.59
CA ASP A 399 -7.99 -10.56 -21.33
C ASP A 399 -6.78 -10.79 -20.41
N TYR A 400 -6.88 -10.39 -19.15
CA TYR A 400 -5.91 -10.60 -18.09
C TYR A 400 -6.60 -10.78 -16.74
N PHE A 401 -5.89 -11.30 -15.76
CA PHE A 401 -6.42 -11.58 -14.43
C PHE A 401 -5.60 -10.88 -13.34
N THR A 402 -6.26 -10.06 -12.52
CA THR A 402 -5.67 -9.44 -11.34
C THR A 402 -6.20 -10.12 -10.09
N THR A 403 -5.32 -10.69 -9.29
CA THR A 403 -5.73 -11.43 -8.10
C THR A 403 -4.65 -11.42 -7.03
N CYS A 404 -5.08 -11.40 -5.78
CA CYS A 404 -4.22 -11.74 -4.65
C CYS A 404 -4.28 -13.23 -4.28
N ARG A 405 -5.01 -14.05 -5.07
CA ARG A 405 -5.23 -15.49 -4.79
C ARG A 405 -5.03 -16.28 -6.05
N ILE A 406 -3.80 -16.65 -6.30
CA ILE A 406 -3.43 -17.35 -7.51
C ILE A 406 -3.72 -18.85 -7.35
N GLY A 407 -4.75 -19.33 -8.03
CA GLY A 407 -4.99 -20.75 -8.27
C GLY A 407 -5.40 -21.60 -7.07
N GLY A 408 -6.06 -21.02 -6.08
CA GLY A 408 -6.27 -21.75 -4.86
C GLY A 408 -7.65 -22.34 -4.57
N GLU A 409 -7.71 -23.46 -3.82
CA GLU A 409 -8.89 -24.05 -3.20
C GLU A 409 -8.73 -24.14 -1.67
N GLY A 410 -9.28 -23.19 -0.91
CA GLY A 410 -9.34 -23.22 0.56
C GLY A 410 -8.10 -22.64 1.27
N TRP A 411 -8.31 -22.10 2.41
CA TRP A 411 -7.31 -21.54 3.30
C TRP A 411 -6.29 -22.58 3.78
N GLY A 412 -5.03 -22.20 3.87
CA GLY A 412 -3.97 -23.04 4.44
C GLY A 412 -3.13 -23.82 3.46
N LYS A 413 -3.34 -23.66 2.16
CA LYS A 413 -2.46 -24.19 1.12
C LYS A 413 -1.64 -23.05 0.52
N TYR A 414 -0.62 -22.61 1.21
CA TYR A 414 0.17 -21.43 0.89
C TYR A 414 0.79 -21.41 -0.51
N ASN A 415 1.04 -22.56 -1.11
CA ASN A 415 1.60 -22.67 -2.45
C ASN A 415 0.55 -22.56 -3.58
N THR A 416 -0.74 -22.51 -3.25
CA THR A 416 -1.82 -22.45 -4.24
C THR A 416 -2.93 -21.45 -3.90
N HIS A 417 -2.85 -20.84 -2.71
CA HIS A 417 -3.93 -20.07 -2.12
C HIS A 417 -3.59 -18.73 -1.60
N THR A 418 -2.32 -18.42 -1.49
CA THR A 418 -1.89 -17.12 -1.04
C THR A 418 -2.24 -16.08 -2.05
N ARG A 419 -2.52 -14.89 -1.57
CA ARG A 419 -2.38 -13.70 -2.37
C ARG A 419 -1.05 -13.77 -3.10
N GLY A 420 -0.91 -13.11 -4.21
CA GLY A 420 0.37 -12.87 -4.84
C GLY A 420 1.31 -12.06 -3.93
N SER A 421 1.26 -12.33 -2.62
CA SER A 421 1.97 -11.65 -1.56
C SER A 421 2.34 -12.66 -0.47
N PHE A 422 3.60 -12.63 -0.05
CA PHE A 422 4.13 -13.48 1.01
C PHE A 422 3.48 -13.28 2.37
N SER A 423 3.07 -12.06 2.64
CA SER A 423 2.82 -11.66 4.01
C SER A 423 1.40 -11.25 4.28
N PHE A 424 0.55 -11.29 3.29
CA PHE A 424 -0.80 -10.81 3.50
C PHE A 424 -1.50 -11.60 4.63
N ALA A 425 -2.03 -10.89 5.61
CA ALA A 425 -2.64 -11.44 6.81
C ALA A 425 -4.09 -11.95 6.62
N ASP A 426 -4.46 -12.36 5.42
CA ASP A 426 -5.70 -13.09 5.17
C ASP A 426 -5.73 -14.44 5.90
N ALA A 427 -4.57 -15.01 6.16
CA ALA A 427 -4.47 -16.09 7.11
C ALA A 427 -4.50 -15.53 8.53
N TYR A 428 -5.33 -16.07 9.38
CA TYR A 428 -5.57 -15.60 10.74
C TYR A 428 -4.32 -15.62 11.64
N ASP A 429 -3.27 -16.25 11.20
CA ASP A 429 -1.98 -16.42 11.87
C ASP A 429 -0.81 -15.93 11.03
N GLY A 430 -1.06 -15.04 10.09
CA GLY A 430 -0.09 -14.43 9.19
C GLY A 430 0.07 -15.16 7.85
N GLY A 431 0.76 -14.53 6.90
CA GLY A 431 1.05 -15.04 5.57
C GLY A 431 2.24 -16.03 5.51
N MET A 432 2.70 -16.29 4.29
CA MET A 432 3.76 -17.27 4.02
C MET A 432 5.06 -17.00 4.80
N ILE A 433 5.49 -15.74 4.87
CA ILE A 433 6.69 -15.35 5.63
C ILE A 433 6.59 -15.72 7.11
N ASN A 434 5.39 -15.74 7.68
CA ASN A 434 5.20 -16.15 9.06
C ASN A 434 5.22 -17.68 9.28
N HIS A 435 5.12 -18.48 8.22
CA HIS A 435 4.99 -19.94 8.31
C HIS A 435 6.17 -20.71 7.78
N PHE A 436 6.93 -20.15 6.87
CA PHE A 436 8.09 -20.80 6.27
C PHE A 436 9.39 -20.16 6.74
N HIS A 437 10.38 -20.98 7.04
CA HIS A 437 11.73 -20.50 7.32
C HIS A 437 12.23 -19.64 6.15
N PRO A 438 12.82 -18.46 6.40
CA PRO A 438 13.20 -17.51 5.36
C PRO A 438 14.05 -18.15 4.25
N ASN A 439 13.60 -17.97 3.02
CA ASN A 439 14.24 -18.49 1.81
C ASN A 439 13.88 -17.62 0.60
N SER A 440 14.55 -17.83 -0.53
CA SER A 440 14.25 -17.16 -1.79
C SER A 440 13.99 -18.14 -2.94
N THR A 441 13.43 -19.32 -2.63
CA THR A 441 13.11 -20.34 -3.66
C THR A 441 11.64 -20.36 -4.04
N MET A 442 10.79 -19.65 -3.31
CA MET A 442 9.34 -19.69 -3.52
C MET A 442 8.94 -18.93 -4.77
N ASN A 443 7.92 -19.45 -5.48
CA ASN A 443 7.32 -18.88 -6.68
C ASN A 443 5.88 -19.35 -6.84
N PHE A 444 5.16 -18.83 -7.82
CA PHE A 444 3.80 -19.21 -8.19
C PHE A 444 3.71 -19.95 -9.54
N ASP A 445 4.78 -20.56 -10.00
CA ASP A 445 4.86 -21.19 -11.33
C ASP A 445 3.67 -22.13 -11.58
N GLU A 446 3.37 -23.05 -10.65
CA GLU A 446 2.28 -24.01 -10.80
C GLU A 446 0.92 -23.38 -11.07
N ALA A 447 0.62 -22.26 -10.39
CA ALA A 447 -0.63 -21.56 -10.53
C ALA A 447 -0.67 -20.75 -11.83
N CYS A 448 0.40 -20.03 -12.15
CA CYS A 448 0.47 -19.20 -13.34
C CYS A 448 0.52 -20.01 -14.64
N ASP A 449 1.17 -21.17 -14.64
CA ASP A 449 1.22 -22.07 -15.82
C ASP A 449 -0.19 -22.57 -16.23
N LYS A 450 -1.13 -22.66 -15.28
CA LYS A 450 -2.51 -23.08 -15.54
C LYS A 450 -3.41 -21.97 -16.08
N ALA A 451 -3.00 -20.72 -15.97
CA ALA A 451 -3.86 -19.57 -16.26
C ALA A 451 -4.06 -19.32 -17.76
N GLY A 452 -2.99 -19.41 -18.55
CA GLY A 452 -3.03 -19.20 -20.00
C GLY A 452 -3.22 -17.75 -20.46
N ILE A 453 -3.45 -16.81 -19.53
CA ILE A 453 -3.54 -15.35 -19.75
C ILE A 453 -2.66 -14.64 -18.76
N PRO A 454 -2.30 -13.35 -18.96
CA PRO A 454 -1.48 -12.61 -18.02
C PRO A 454 -2.10 -12.53 -16.63
N ILE A 455 -1.28 -12.81 -15.59
CA ILE A 455 -1.64 -12.65 -14.20
C ILE A 455 -0.85 -11.48 -13.59
N ILE A 456 -1.56 -10.62 -12.89
CA ILE A 456 -0.99 -9.51 -12.12
C ILE A 456 -1.33 -9.73 -10.66
N SER A 457 -0.32 -9.71 -9.78
CA SER A 457 -0.51 -9.74 -8.33
C SER A 457 -1.21 -8.47 -7.87
N HIS A 458 -2.37 -8.63 -7.23
CA HIS A 458 -3.24 -7.54 -6.79
C HIS A 458 -2.92 -7.11 -5.37
N GLU A 459 -2.77 -5.80 -5.14
CA GLU A 459 -2.54 -5.19 -3.83
C GLU A 459 -1.40 -5.87 -3.05
N THR A 460 -0.30 -6.09 -3.75
CA THR A 460 0.90 -6.76 -3.25
C THR A 460 1.51 -5.97 -2.09
N GLY A 461 1.95 -6.67 -1.05
CA GLY A 461 2.63 -6.07 0.10
C GLY A 461 1.67 -5.76 1.25
N GLN A 462 1.29 -4.51 1.44
CA GLN A 462 0.44 -4.03 2.55
C GLN A 462 1.13 -4.13 3.93
N PHE A 463 2.45 -3.92 3.95
CA PHE A 463 3.26 -4.01 5.16
C PHE A 463 3.17 -2.74 6.00
N GLN A 464 2.36 -2.79 7.07
CA GLN A 464 2.17 -1.66 7.97
C GLN A 464 3.48 -1.22 8.62
N THR A 465 3.74 0.09 8.63
CA THR A 465 4.82 0.75 9.35
C THR A 465 4.27 1.57 10.52
N TYR A 466 5.13 1.91 11.48
CA TYR A 466 4.76 2.86 12.52
C TYR A 466 4.77 4.28 11.94
N PRO A 467 3.76 5.14 12.25
CA PRO A 467 3.64 6.47 11.63
C PRO A 467 4.80 7.41 11.98
N ASP A 468 5.20 8.23 11.01
CA ASP A 468 6.12 9.36 11.26
C ASP A 468 5.32 10.59 11.71
N TYR A 469 5.32 10.89 12.99
CA TYR A 469 4.59 12.05 13.52
C TYR A 469 5.12 13.40 13.04
N ARG A 470 6.29 13.46 12.40
CA ARG A 470 6.84 14.68 11.78
C ARG A 470 6.02 15.09 10.55
N GLU A 471 5.37 14.12 9.89
CA GLU A 471 4.50 14.33 8.73
C GLU A 471 3.30 15.23 9.07
N MET A 472 2.81 15.24 10.31
CA MET A 472 1.66 16.06 10.74
C MET A 472 1.79 17.53 10.34
N LYS A 473 3.01 18.06 10.27
CA LYS A 473 3.28 19.46 9.90
C LYS A 473 2.98 19.77 8.43
N LYS A 474 2.90 18.75 7.58
CA LYS A 474 2.63 18.89 6.15
C LYS A 474 1.14 19.07 5.85
N TYR A 475 0.25 18.69 6.76
CA TYR A 475 -1.20 18.77 6.61
C TYR A 475 -1.69 20.21 6.84
N THR A 476 -1.34 21.10 5.93
CA THR A 476 -1.67 22.53 5.99
C THR A 476 -2.90 22.91 5.16
N GLY A 477 -3.54 21.93 4.54
CA GLY A 477 -4.70 22.10 3.67
C GLY A 477 -6.04 21.81 4.35
N VAL A 478 -6.94 21.20 3.59
CA VAL A 478 -8.33 20.97 4.03
C VAL A 478 -8.56 19.68 4.79
N LEU A 479 -7.61 18.73 4.72
CA LEU A 479 -7.65 17.51 5.50
C LEU A 479 -6.68 17.62 6.69
N HIS A 480 -7.15 17.24 7.89
CA HIS A 480 -6.41 17.31 9.14
C HIS A 480 -6.11 15.90 9.67
N PRO A 481 -4.90 15.63 10.19
CA PRO A 481 -4.47 14.31 10.62
C PRO A 481 -4.84 14.02 12.10
N TYR A 482 -6.10 14.07 12.50
CA TYR A 482 -6.53 13.72 13.87
C TYR A 482 -6.16 12.28 14.24
N ASN A 483 -6.15 11.36 13.27
CA ASN A 483 -5.68 9.99 13.46
C ASN A 483 -4.23 9.95 14.00
N PHE A 484 -3.30 10.70 13.40
CA PHE A 484 -1.92 10.81 13.90
C PHE A 484 -1.87 11.41 15.31
N GLU A 485 -2.68 12.44 15.58
CA GLU A 485 -2.71 13.06 16.91
C GLU A 485 -3.19 12.08 17.98
N VAL A 486 -4.21 11.26 17.68
CA VAL A 486 -4.72 10.25 18.60
C VAL A 486 -3.67 9.16 18.83
N PHE A 487 -3.04 8.65 17.78
CA PHE A 487 -1.99 7.64 17.90
C PHE A 487 -0.80 8.17 18.72
N ARG A 488 -0.37 9.41 18.47
CA ARG A 488 0.71 10.06 19.22
C ARG A 488 0.36 10.21 20.70
N ARG A 489 -0.87 10.60 21.02
CA ARG A 489 -1.36 10.69 22.42
C ARG A 489 -1.39 9.32 23.09
N ARG A 490 -1.83 8.27 22.41
CA ARG A 490 -1.79 6.88 22.92
C ARG A 490 -0.34 6.46 23.24
N LEU A 491 0.59 6.70 22.34
CA LEU A 491 2.00 6.39 22.54
C LEU A 491 2.59 7.15 23.74
N ALA A 492 2.26 8.43 23.89
CA ALA A 492 2.66 9.25 25.02
C ALA A 492 2.10 8.70 26.35
N ALA A 493 0.82 8.28 26.38
CA ALA A 493 0.19 7.67 27.54
C ALA A 493 0.86 6.36 27.97
N ALA A 494 1.34 5.57 27.00
CA ALA A 494 2.11 4.36 27.24
C ALA A 494 3.57 4.64 27.69
N GLY A 495 4.01 5.90 27.71
CA GLY A 495 5.37 6.31 28.10
C GLY A 495 6.44 6.01 27.04
N MET A 496 6.05 5.85 25.77
CA MET A 496 6.94 5.45 24.69
C MET A 496 7.16 6.55 23.61
N LEU A 497 6.65 7.77 23.83
CA LEU A 497 6.72 8.83 22.81
C LEU A 497 8.16 9.14 22.35
N SER A 498 9.15 9.03 23.23
CA SER A 498 10.56 9.22 22.88
C SER A 498 11.13 8.13 21.95
N GLN A 499 10.41 7.03 21.73
CA GLN A 499 10.81 5.94 20.83
C GLN A 499 10.08 6.01 19.47
N ALA A 500 9.25 7.04 19.25
CA ALA A 500 8.41 7.12 18.03
C ALA A 500 9.23 7.04 16.73
N ASP A 501 10.33 7.79 16.66
CA ASP A 501 11.22 7.81 15.49
C ASP A 501 11.93 6.46 15.31
N ASP A 502 12.31 5.79 16.40
CA ASP A 502 12.92 4.47 16.36
C ASP A 502 11.91 3.40 15.90
N PHE A 503 10.65 3.49 16.35
CA PHE A 503 9.58 2.59 15.89
C PHE A 503 9.30 2.77 14.39
N HIS A 504 9.20 4.04 13.94
CA HIS A 504 9.04 4.35 12.53
C HIS A 504 10.19 3.74 11.71
N LYS A 505 11.44 4.02 12.10
CA LYS A 505 12.62 3.54 11.38
C LYS A 505 12.74 2.02 11.38
N ALA A 506 12.55 1.37 12.54
CA ALA A 506 12.69 -0.08 12.66
C ALA A 506 11.61 -0.83 11.88
N SER A 507 10.33 -0.44 12.02
CA SER A 507 9.23 -1.05 11.26
C SER A 507 9.34 -0.76 9.76
N GLY A 508 9.79 0.44 9.38
CA GLY A 508 9.99 0.83 7.99
C GLY A 508 11.09 0.04 7.29
N LEU A 509 12.27 -0.08 7.91
CA LEU A 509 13.37 -0.89 7.36
C LEU A 509 12.98 -2.37 7.21
N TRP A 510 12.18 -2.89 8.14
CA TRP A 510 11.66 -4.24 8.03
C TRP A 510 10.63 -4.37 6.90
N SER A 511 9.72 -3.42 6.73
CA SER A 511 8.73 -3.42 5.65
C SER A 511 9.40 -3.40 4.27
N VAL A 512 10.50 -2.67 4.09
CA VAL A 512 11.29 -2.65 2.83
C VAL A 512 11.83 -4.04 2.49
N LYS A 513 12.35 -4.79 3.48
CA LYS A 513 12.83 -6.17 3.28
C LYS A 513 11.68 -7.12 2.91
N LEU A 514 10.50 -6.91 3.48
CA LEU A 514 9.30 -7.68 3.16
C LEU A 514 8.81 -7.38 1.73
N TYR A 515 8.76 -6.12 1.32
CA TYR A 515 8.44 -5.71 -0.06
C TYR A 515 9.42 -6.30 -1.08
N LYS A 516 10.72 -6.28 -0.76
CA LYS A 516 11.75 -6.92 -1.58
C LYS A 516 11.46 -8.40 -1.79
N ALA A 517 11.18 -9.14 -0.72
CA ALA A 517 10.90 -10.57 -0.78
C ALA A 517 9.65 -10.89 -1.62
N ASP A 518 8.61 -10.07 -1.48
CA ASP A 518 7.33 -10.22 -2.17
C ASP A 518 7.47 -9.96 -3.68
N ILE A 519 8.06 -8.81 -4.05
CA ILE A 519 8.33 -8.44 -5.44
C ILE A 519 9.25 -9.47 -6.12
N GLU A 520 10.30 -9.93 -5.43
CA GLU A 520 11.20 -10.93 -5.99
C GLU A 520 10.53 -12.29 -6.19
N MET A 521 9.53 -12.66 -5.38
CA MET A 521 8.74 -13.87 -5.61
C MET A 521 7.94 -13.77 -6.90
N ASP A 522 7.29 -12.63 -7.17
CA ASP A 522 6.60 -12.37 -8.42
C ASP A 522 7.58 -12.43 -9.61
N LEU A 523 8.76 -11.81 -9.49
CA LEU A 523 9.79 -11.84 -10.52
C LEU A 523 10.41 -13.23 -10.75
N ARG A 524 10.45 -14.11 -9.74
CA ARG A 524 10.88 -15.51 -9.89
C ARG A 524 9.82 -16.42 -10.52
N THR A 525 8.60 -15.93 -10.66
CA THR A 525 7.49 -16.67 -11.25
C THR A 525 7.47 -16.49 -12.77
N ARG A 526 7.70 -17.58 -13.53
CA ARG A 526 7.92 -17.53 -15.01
C ARG A 526 6.79 -16.86 -15.80
N ASN A 527 5.54 -17.15 -15.44
CA ASN A 527 4.35 -16.68 -16.16
C ASN A 527 3.55 -15.62 -15.38
N MET A 528 4.19 -14.98 -14.38
CA MET A 528 3.68 -13.74 -13.79
C MET A 528 3.89 -12.58 -14.77
N ALA A 529 2.91 -11.71 -14.92
CA ALA A 529 2.95 -10.59 -15.84
C ALA A 529 3.13 -9.23 -15.15
N GLY A 530 3.02 -9.19 -13.82
CA GLY A 530 3.20 -7.97 -13.05
C GLY A 530 2.68 -8.06 -11.62
N PHE A 531 2.83 -6.95 -10.91
CA PHE A 531 2.25 -6.72 -9.57
C PHE A 531 1.64 -5.32 -9.51
N GLN A 532 0.74 -5.11 -8.54
CA GLN A 532 0.16 -3.82 -8.17
C GLN A 532 0.31 -3.67 -6.66
N LEU A 533 1.30 -2.88 -6.22
CA LEU A 533 1.59 -2.67 -4.79
C LEU A 533 0.45 -1.91 -4.10
N LEU A 534 0.11 -2.27 -2.92
CA LEU A 534 -0.61 -1.46 -1.95
C LEU A 534 0.35 -1.22 -0.76
N ASP A 535 1.14 -0.20 -0.75
CA ASP A 535 1.39 0.74 -1.81
C ASP A 535 2.82 1.27 -1.71
N ILE A 536 3.27 2.08 -2.64
CA ILE A 536 4.48 2.89 -2.42
C ILE A 536 4.18 4.18 -1.66
N GLN A 537 2.92 4.61 -1.59
CA GLN A 537 2.41 5.81 -0.92
C GLN A 537 1.56 5.42 0.28
N ASP A 538 1.77 6.09 1.42
CA ASP A 538 0.80 5.99 2.53
C ASP A 538 -0.56 6.54 2.10
N TYR A 539 -1.64 5.83 2.45
CA TYR A 539 -2.93 6.45 2.35
C TYR A 539 -3.65 6.39 3.71
N PRO A 540 -3.71 7.53 4.41
CA PRO A 540 -4.31 7.62 5.73
C PRO A 540 -5.84 7.62 5.65
N GLY A 541 -6.39 6.58 5.03
CA GLY A 541 -7.80 6.24 4.87
C GLY A 541 -8.06 4.77 5.17
N GLN A 542 -9.31 4.34 5.28
CA GLN A 542 -9.74 2.97 5.55
C GLN A 542 -9.04 2.26 6.73
N GLY A 543 -8.62 2.99 7.77
CA GLY A 543 -7.89 2.46 8.92
C GLY A 543 -6.46 2.99 9.06
N SER A 544 -6.12 4.06 8.39
CA SER A 544 -4.80 4.70 8.39
C SER A 544 -3.69 3.77 7.87
N ALA A 545 -3.72 3.48 6.57
CA ALA A 545 -2.77 2.60 5.91
C ALA A 545 -1.40 3.26 5.73
N PHE A 546 -0.51 3.09 6.72
CA PHE A 546 0.89 3.52 6.65
C PHE A 546 1.75 2.41 6.04
N VAL A 547 1.46 2.04 4.80
CA VAL A 547 2.09 0.91 4.09
C VAL A 547 3.11 1.35 3.05
N GLY A 548 3.17 2.66 2.76
CA GLY A 548 4.06 3.22 1.75
C GLY A 548 5.52 3.30 2.21
N ILE A 549 6.41 3.33 1.24
CA ILE A 549 7.80 3.79 1.41
C ILE A 549 7.88 5.32 1.26
N LEU A 550 6.83 5.92 0.70
CA LEU A 550 6.58 7.36 0.63
C LEU A 550 5.41 7.71 1.54
N ASP A 551 5.40 8.94 2.04
CA ASP A 551 4.29 9.46 2.83
C ASP A 551 3.06 9.82 1.94
N ALA A 552 1.99 10.33 2.56
CA ALA A 552 0.77 10.72 1.85
C ALA A 552 0.97 11.85 0.82
N PHE A 553 2.11 12.53 0.84
CA PHE A 553 2.50 13.62 -0.09
C PHE A 553 3.46 13.14 -1.19
N MET A 554 3.71 11.84 -1.32
CA MET A 554 4.69 11.24 -2.23
C MET A 554 6.13 11.68 -1.92
N GLU A 555 6.44 11.97 -0.66
CA GLU A 555 7.78 12.31 -0.20
C GLU A 555 8.41 11.14 0.57
N SER A 556 9.73 11.01 0.51
CA SER A 556 10.44 9.90 1.17
C SER A 556 10.23 9.89 2.68
N LYS A 557 9.91 8.73 3.24
CA LYS A 557 9.87 8.45 4.67
C LYS A 557 11.26 8.21 5.28
N GLY A 558 12.32 8.25 4.47
CA GLY A 558 13.70 8.03 4.91
C GLY A 558 14.04 6.58 5.28
N ILE A 559 13.25 5.61 4.80
CA ILE A 559 13.43 4.18 5.07
C ILE A 559 14.06 3.43 3.90
N THR A 560 14.07 4.01 2.72
CA THR A 560 14.78 3.52 1.52
C THR A 560 15.02 4.67 0.55
N THR A 561 15.88 4.45 -0.45
CA THR A 561 16.12 5.39 -1.54
C THR A 561 15.62 4.83 -2.88
N PRO A 562 15.40 5.67 -3.91
CA PRO A 562 15.04 5.19 -5.25
C PRO A 562 16.06 4.17 -5.81
N GLU A 563 17.36 4.41 -5.60
CA GLU A 563 18.44 3.52 -6.07
C GLU A 563 18.42 2.16 -5.37
N GLU A 564 18.11 2.15 -4.06
CA GLU A 564 17.97 0.93 -3.28
C GLU A 564 16.72 0.16 -3.70
N TRP A 565 15.59 0.85 -3.84
CA TRP A 565 14.31 0.25 -4.23
C TRP A 565 14.38 -0.35 -5.65
N ARG A 566 15.06 0.28 -6.58
CA ARG A 566 15.24 -0.24 -7.95
C ARG A 566 16.10 -1.50 -8.03
N GLN A 567 16.74 -1.96 -6.95
CA GLN A 567 17.39 -3.26 -6.96
C GLN A 567 16.43 -4.42 -7.29
N TRP A 568 15.15 -4.27 -6.91
CA TRP A 568 14.09 -5.26 -7.20
C TRP A 568 12.90 -4.70 -7.98
N CYS A 569 12.81 -3.40 -8.15
CA CYS A 569 11.74 -2.75 -8.92
C CYS A 569 12.31 -2.05 -10.15
N SER A 570 12.86 -2.83 -11.09
CA SER A 570 13.46 -2.35 -12.33
C SER A 570 13.23 -3.32 -13.50
N PRO A 571 13.47 -2.92 -14.75
CA PRO A 571 13.29 -3.81 -15.91
C PRO A 571 14.19 -5.04 -15.92
N VAL A 572 15.35 -4.96 -15.29
CA VAL A 572 16.30 -6.07 -15.20
C VAL A 572 16.73 -6.24 -13.75
N VAL A 573 16.47 -7.41 -13.19
CA VAL A 573 16.75 -7.72 -11.77
C VAL A 573 17.52 -9.02 -11.65
N PRO A 574 18.76 -8.99 -11.15
CA PRO A 574 19.47 -10.20 -10.73
C PRO A 574 18.79 -10.81 -9.49
N LEU A 575 18.56 -12.12 -9.52
CA LEU A 575 17.83 -12.85 -8.49
C LEU A 575 18.68 -14.00 -7.94
N LEU A 576 18.59 -14.22 -6.61
CA LEU A 576 19.22 -15.34 -5.94
C LEU A 576 18.14 -16.30 -5.43
N GLU A 577 18.29 -17.59 -5.73
CA GLU A 577 17.46 -18.65 -5.14
C GLU A 577 18.25 -19.45 -4.13
N MET A 578 17.91 -19.29 -2.85
CA MET A 578 18.51 -19.99 -1.71
C MET A 578 17.45 -20.59 -0.80
N LYS A 579 17.74 -21.78 -0.27
CA LYS A 579 16.84 -22.47 0.66
C LYS A 579 16.80 -21.87 2.05
N LYS A 580 17.80 -21.08 2.44
CA LYS A 580 17.91 -20.40 3.73
C LYS A 580 18.99 -19.30 3.66
N PHE A 581 19.00 -18.40 4.64
CA PHE A 581 19.98 -17.32 4.75
C PHE A 581 20.94 -17.46 5.93
N CYS A 582 20.69 -18.42 6.85
CA CYS A 582 21.50 -18.67 8.04
C CYS A 582 22.15 -20.05 7.99
N PHE A 583 23.45 -20.12 8.28
CA PHE A 583 24.27 -21.33 8.13
C PHE A 583 25.16 -21.55 9.34
N GLU A 584 25.56 -22.83 9.58
CA GLU A 584 26.65 -23.17 10.48
C GLU A 584 27.99 -23.21 9.72
N ASP A 585 29.06 -22.97 10.46
CA ASP A 585 30.45 -23.18 10.02
C ASP A 585 30.64 -24.58 9.42
N GLY A 586 31.27 -24.66 8.24
CA GLY A 586 31.46 -25.90 7.49
C GLY A 586 30.21 -26.41 6.78
N GLU A 587 29.09 -25.65 6.76
CA GLU A 587 27.92 -26.03 6.00
C GLU A 587 28.02 -25.56 4.55
N LYS A 588 27.57 -26.41 3.61
CA LYS A 588 27.56 -26.06 2.18
C LYS A 588 26.47 -25.03 1.88
N ILE A 589 26.88 -23.90 1.32
CA ILE A 589 25.99 -22.89 0.76
C ILE A 589 25.82 -23.17 -0.73
N GLN A 590 24.57 -23.17 -1.17
CA GLN A 590 24.21 -23.41 -2.57
C GLN A 590 23.12 -22.43 -2.97
N ALA A 591 23.36 -21.67 -4.04
CA ALA A 591 22.46 -20.67 -4.55
C ALA A 591 22.41 -20.69 -6.07
N LYS A 592 21.21 -20.65 -6.67
CA LYS A 592 21.02 -20.40 -8.10
C LYS A 592 20.94 -18.91 -8.37
N VAL A 593 21.58 -18.49 -9.42
CA VAL A 593 21.52 -17.09 -9.90
C VAL A 593 20.69 -17.04 -11.17
N LYS A 594 19.67 -16.19 -11.13
CA LYS A 594 18.78 -15.91 -12.27
C LYS A 594 18.76 -14.42 -12.55
N VAL A 595 18.20 -14.05 -13.69
CA VAL A 595 17.91 -12.65 -14.03
C VAL A 595 16.49 -12.58 -14.55
N ALA A 596 15.66 -11.75 -13.93
CA ALA A 596 14.40 -11.32 -14.50
C ALA A 596 14.72 -10.24 -15.54
N ASN A 597 14.58 -10.58 -16.83
CA ASN A 597 14.96 -9.73 -17.98
C ASN A 597 13.72 -9.23 -18.71
N TYR A 598 13.35 -8.00 -18.46
CA TYR A 598 12.28 -7.28 -19.17
C TYR A 598 12.79 -5.95 -19.75
N GLY A 599 14.11 -5.88 -20.01
CA GLY A 599 14.82 -4.72 -20.55
C GLY A 599 15.23 -4.86 -22.01
N GLY A 600 14.61 -5.77 -22.77
CA GLY A 600 14.93 -6.03 -24.15
C GLY A 600 16.37 -6.57 -24.33
N SER A 601 17.17 -5.93 -25.17
CA SER A 601 18.54 -6.38 -25.51
C SER A 601 19.61 -6.03 -24.46
N LEU A 602 19.22 -5.56 -23.26
CA LEU A 602 20.18 -5.11 -22.23
C LEU A 602 21.20 -6.17 -21.80
N LEU A 603 20.84 -7.46 -21.82
CA LEU A 603 21.74 -8.55 -21.41
C LEU A 603 22.76 -8.97 -22.48
N LYS A 604 22.61 -8.56 -23.74
CA LYS A 604 23.47 -9.01 -24.83
C LYS A 604 24.94 -8.63 -24.60
N GLY A 605 25.79 -9.66 -24.50
CA GLY A 605 27.24 -9.48 -24.31
C GLY A 605 27.62 -9.04 -22.89
N LYS A 606 26.71 -9.09 -21.93
CA LYS A 606 26.97 -8.72 -20.54
C LYS A 606 27.40 -9.93 -19.70
N LYS A 607 28.02 -9.62 -18.58
CA LYS A 607 28.42 -10.59 -17.55
C LYS A 607 27.78 -10.19 -16.23
N LEU A 608 27.48 -11.17 -15.39
CA LEU A 608 27.05 -10.94 -14.03
C LEU A 608 28.27 -11.06 -13.12
N LYS A 609 28.60 -9.98 -12.42
CA LYS A 609 29.61 -9.98 -11.36
C LYS A 609 28.92 -10.23 -10.02
N TRP A 610 29.49 -11.13 -9.22
CA TRP A 610 29.11 -11.27 -7.83
C TRP A 610 30.24 -10.78 -6.91
N HIS A 611 29.89 -10.22 -5.77
CA HIS A 611 30.82 -9.78 -4.75
C HIS A 611 30.24 -10.14 -3.38
N LEU A 612 31.06 -10.82 -2.58
CA LEU A 612 30.73 -11.25 -1.23
C LEU A 612 31.64 -10.51 -0.25
N ALA A 613 31.05 -9.80 0.71
CA ALA A 613 31.76 -9.03 1.72
C ALA A 613 31.30 -9.40 3.13
N ALA A 614 32.23 -9.49 4.08
CA ALA A 614 31.91 -9.62 5.49
C ALA A 614 31.69 -8.24 6.12
N GLU A 615 30.52 -7.97 6.61
CA GLU A 615 30.24 -6.73 7.35
C GLU A 615 30.88 -6.72 8.74
N ASN A 616 31.02 -7.90 9.35
CA ASN A 616 31.58 -8.05 10.68
C ASN A 616 32.37 -9.38 10.79
N GLY A 617 33.65 -9.34 10.72
CA GLY A 617 34.49 -10.53 10.84
C GLY A 617 35.23 -10.88 9.57
N LEU A 618 35.73 -12.10 9.53
CA LEU A 618 36.42 -12.68 8.39
C LEU A 618 35.84 -14.05 8.11
N PHE A 619 35.91 -14.51 6.89
CA PHE A 619 35.54 -15.85 6.45
C PHE A 619 36.65 -16.45 5.63
N CYS A 620 36.70 -17.77 5.51
CA CYS A 620 37.45 -18.43 4.47
C CYS A 620 36.56 -19.45 3.75
N MET A 621 36.98 -19.83 2.56
CA MET A 621 36.29 -20.84 1.77
C MET A 621 37.16 -22.09 1.66
N ASP A 622 36.59 -23.26 2.00
CA ASP A 622 37.19 -24.51 1.71
C ASP A 622 36.99 -24.89 0.25
N ASP A 623 38.10 -25.11 -0.47
CA ASP A 623 38.18 -25.69 -1.84
C ASP A 623 37.07 -25.23 -2.79
N GLY A 624 36.63 -23.98 -2.56
CA GLY A 624 35.43 -23.37 -3.14
C GLY A 624 35.67 -22.97 -4.56
N THR A 625 35.28 -23.85 -5.43
CA THR A 625 34.90 -23.44 -6.75
C THR A 625 33.49 -22.90 -6.63
N PHE A 626 33.30 -21.56 -6.70
CA PHE A 626 32.10 -21.08 -7.32
C PHE A 626 32.16 -21.58 -8.78
N SER A 627 31.63 -22.78 -9.01
CA SER A 627 31.74 -23.41 -10.30
C SER A 627 30.71 -22.76 -11.23
N THR A 628 31.19 -22.04 -12.20
CA THR A 628 30.42 -21.78 -13.40
C THR A 628 30.35 -23.07 -14.21
N LYS A 629 29.30 -23.28 -15.00
CA LYS A 629 29.21 -24.38 -15.97
C LYS A 629 30.43 -24.47 -16.90
N ASP A 630 31.27 -23.46 -16.94
CA ASP A 630 32.41 -23.30 -17.85
C ASP A 630 33.79 -23.17 -17.16
N GLY A 631 33.94 -23.58 -15.94
CA GLY A 631 35.23 -24.03 -15.40
C GLY A 631 36.30 -22.97 -15.08
N GLU A 632 35.99 -21.75 -14.70
CA GLU A 632 36.99 -20.90 -14.03
C GLU A 632 37.01 -21.16 -12.53
N VAL A 633 38.09 -21.79 -12.09
CA VAL A 633 38.35 -22.13 -10.69
C VAL A 633 39.29 -21.08 -10.12
N ARG A 634 38.90 -20.31 -9.10
CA ARG A 634 39.84 -19.59 -8.24
C ARG A 634 40.13 -20.43 -6.97
N LYS A 635 41.37 -20.70 -6.73
CA LYS A 635 41.86 -21.33 -5.51
C LYS A 635 42.39 -20.25 -4.56
N ASN A 636 41.67 -19.96 -3.49
CA ASN A 636 42.23 -19.40 -2.28
C ASN A 636 41.77 -20.29 -1.12
N VAL A 637 42.47 -21.39 -0.89
CA VAL A 637 42.16 -22.33 0.18
C VAL A 637 42.84 -21.84 1.44
N GLY A 638 42.10 -21.56 2.51
CA GLY A 638 42.60 -21.46 3.89
C GLY A 638 42.94 -20.09 4.42
N ASP A 639 42.96 -19.03 3.61
CA ASP A 639 43.25 -17.70 4.12
C ASP A 639 41.95 -16.97 4.55
N LEU A 640 41.97 -16.37 5.75
CA LEU A 640 40.85 -15.52 6.22
C LEU A 640 40.81 -14.24 5.39
N MET A 641 39.64 -13.96 4.80
CA MET A 641 39.43 -12.79 3.95
C MET A 641 38.20 -11.99 4.40
N ALA A 642 38.16 -10.73 4.05
CA ALA A 642 36.99 -9.85 4.25
C ALA A 642 36.07 -9.82 3.04
N GLU A 643 36.57 -10.12 1.85
CA GLU A 643 35.85 -9.99 0.57
C GLU A 643 36.27 -11.08 -0.40
N ASP A 644 35.36 -11.53 -1.26
CA ASP A 644 35.61 -12.38 -2.45
C ASP A 644 34.68 -11.95 -3.60
N GLU A 645 35.11 -12.21 -4.84
CA GLU A 645 34.38 -11.82 -6.04
C GLU A 645 34.57 -12.77 -7.21
N GLY A 646 33.65 -12.75 -8.16
CA GLY A 646 33.77 -13.51 -9.40
C GLY A 646 32.76 -13.09 -10.47
N VAL A 647 32.77 -13.86 -11.55
CA VAL A 647 31.99 -13.55 -12.75
C VAL A 647 31.22 -14.78 -13.22
N LEU A 648 29.94 -14.60 -13.55
CA LEU A 648 29.11 -15.55 -14.26
C LEU A 648 28.82 -15.05 -15.67
N ASN A 649 28.96 -15.92 -16.67
CA ASN A 649 28.63 -15.57 -18.06
C ASN A 649 27.12 -15.70 -18.28
N ILE A 650 26.51 -14.68 -18.92
CA ILE A 650 25.12 -14.72 -19.33
C ILE A 650 25.05 -15.28 -20.75
N PHE A 651 24.54 -16.49 -20.93
CA PHE A 651 24.49 -17.19 -22.22
C PHE A 651 23.16 -17.01 -22.94
N SER A 652 22.04 -16.83 -22.20
CA SER A 652 20.74 -16.54 -22.77
C SER A 652 20.42 -15.06 -22.59
N TYR A 653 19.86 -14.46 -23.63
CA TYR A 653 19.39 -13.07 -23.65
C TYR A 653 17.87 -13.02 -23.77
N ASP A 654 17.20 -14.15 -23.59
CA ASP A 654 15.75 -14.28 -23.69
C ASP A 654 15.07 -13.35 -22.69
N GLU A 655 13.91 -12.85 -23.05
CA GLU A 655 13.08 -12.05 -22.17
C GLU A 655 12.31 -12.95 -21.21
N GLY A 656 12.13 -12.48 -19.98
CA GLY A 656 11.55 -13.23 -18.87
C GLY A 656 12.60 -13.68 -17.85
N LEU A 657 12.38 -14.83 -17.22
CA LEU A 657 13.27 -15.36 -16.19
C LEU A 657 14.38 -16.22 -16.82
N VAL A 658 15.62 -15.73 -16.78
CA VAL A 658 16.81 -16.37 -17.35
C VAL A 658 17.68 -17.00 -16.25
N GLU A 659 18.04 -18.25 -16.39
CA GLU A 659 19.02 -18.92 -15.51
C GLU A 659 20.45 -18.56 -15.95
N VAL A 660 21.27 -18.06 -15.01
CA VAL A 660 22.65 -17.61 -15.29
C VAL A 660 23.67 -18.65 -14.80
N GLY A 661 23.46 -19.20 -13.61
CA GLY A 661 24.38 -20.20 -13.03
C GLY A 661 24.13 -20.48 -11.57
N GLU A 662 25.10 -21.10 -10.91
CA GLU A 662 25.04 -21.43 -9.48
C GLU A 662 26.28 -20.92 -8.74
N LEU A 663 26.06 -20.50 -7.49
CA LEU A 663 27.11 -20.19 -6.53
C LEU A 663 27.11 -21.31 -5.47
N ASN A 664 28.25 -21.94 -5.28
CA ASN A 664 28.43 -23.03 -4.31
C ASN A 664 29.67 -22.74 -3.47
N GLY A 665 29.60 -22.94 -2.16
CA GLY A 665 30.76 -22.79 -1.29
C GLY A 665 30.52 -23.40 0.08
N VAL A 666 31.61 -23.61 0.80
CA VAL A 666 31.61 -23.98 2.21
C VAL A 666 32.33 -22.86 2.94
N PHE A 667 31.65 -22.16 3.82
CA PHE A 667 32.23 -21.04 4.56
C PHE A 667 32.67 -21.45 5.95
N HIS A 668 33.87 -21.00 6.34
CA HIS A 668 34.37 -21.13 7.68
C HIS A 668 34.51 -19.78 8.36
N VAL A 669 34.03 -19.68 9.60
CA VAL A 669 34.06 -18.47 10.41
C VAL A 669 34.54 -18.76 11.84
N GLN A 670 35.33 -17.87 12.39
CA GLN A 670 35.79 -17.97 13.80
C GLN A 670 34.81 -17.36 14.80
N LYS A 671 33.97 -16.44 14.33
CA LYS A 671 32.88 -15.73 15.07
C LYS A 671 31.66 -15.59 14.22
N PRO A 672 30.47 -15.30 14.80
CA PRO A 672 29.29 -15.00 14.04
C PRO A 672 29.53 -13.87 13.02
N THR A 673 29.33 -14.15 11.77
CA THR A 673 29.67 -13.25 10.65
C THR A 673 28.47 -13.04 9.76
N LYS A 674 28.14 -11.77 9.53
CA LYS A 674 27.18 -11.35 8.52
C LYS A 674 27.92 -11.09 7.20
N LEU A 675 27.42 -11.68 6.13
CA LEU A 675 27.94 -11.55 4.76
C LEU A 675 26.92 -10.82 3.90
N LEU A 676 27.38 -9.93 3.04
CA LEU A 676 26.58 -9.28 2.01
C LEU A 676 27.02 -9.79 0.65
N LEU A 677 26.13 -10.53 -0.03
CA LEU A 677 26.33 -10.96 -1.42
C LEU A 677 25.65 -9.99 -2.36
N THR A 678 26.42 -9.36 -3.22
CA THR A 678 25.94 -8.43 -4.24
C THR A 678 26.07 -9.05 -5.64
N LEU A 679 25.04 -8.91 -6.45
CA LEU A 679 24.98 -9.33 -7.85
C LEU A 679 24.85 -8.09 -8.72
N ASN A 680 25.73 -7.93 -9.72
CA ASN A 680 25.80 -6.78 -10.60
C ASN A 680 25.87 -7.23 -12.07
N ILE A 681 25.07 -6.64 -12.96
CA ILE A 681 25.22 -6.84 -14.41
C ILE A 681 26.14 -5.75 -14.97
N GLU A 682 27.31 -6.18 -15.49
CA GLU A 682 28.39 -5.28 -15.89
C GLU A 682 27.95 -4.23 -16.92
N GLY A 683 28.26 -2.94 -16.64
CA GLY A 683 27.91 -1.82 -17.53
C GLY A 683 26.41 -1.52 -17.59
N THR A 684 25.66 -1.87 -16.56
CA THR A 684 24.26 -1.51 -16.35
C THR A 684 24.05 -1.03 -14.92
N GLU A 685 22.87 -0.51 -14.60
CA GLU A 685 22.44 -0.20 -13.22
C GLU A 685 21.84 -1.41 -12.48
N ALA A 686 21.64 -2.53 -13.21
CA ALA A 686 20.98 -3.70 -12.63
C ALA A 686 21.87 -4.38 -11.59
N ARG A 687 21.46 -4.30 -10.35
CA ARG A 687 22.13 -4.90 -9.19
C ARG A 687 21.11 -5.40 -8.18
N ASN A 688 21.52 -6.34 -7.33
CA ASN A 688 20.75 -6.78 -6.18
C ASN A 688 21.67 -7.29 -5.09
N SER A 689 21.21 -7.33 -3.83
CA SER A 689 22.00 -7.74 -2.69
C SER A 689 21.23 -8.63 -1.73
N TYR A 690 21.94 -9.56 -1.08
CA TYR A 690 21.39 -10.55 -0.15
C TYR A 690 22.25 -10.66 1.09
N GLU A 691 21.62 -10.64 2.26
CA GLU A 691 22.29 -10.81 3.55
C GLU A 691 22.32 -12.29 3.93
N LEU A 692 23.47 -12.77 4.38
CA LEU A 692 23.68 -14.14 4.84
C LEU A 692 24.35 -14.10 6.21
N TRP A 693 24.08 -15.12 7.03
CA TRP A 693 24.72 -15.23 8.36
C TRP A 693 25.36 -16.60 8.50
N VAL A 694 26.60 -16.61 8.94
CA VAL A 694 27.33 -17.86 9.22
C VAL A 694 27.76 -17.85 10.68
N TYR A 695 27.42 -18.91 11.40
CA TYR A 695 27.68 -19.05 12.83
C TYR A 695 28.70 -20.16 13.09
N PRO A 696 29.67 -19.95 14.01
CA PRO A 696 30.59 -21.03 14.42
C PRO A 696 29.83 -22.25 14.93
N LYS A 697 30.26 -23.45 14.52
CA LYS A 697 29.68 -24.70 14.99
C LYS A 697 30.06 -24.92 16.45
N LYS A 698 29.18 -24.61 17.38
CA LYS A 698 29.38 -24.76 18.81
C LYS A 698 28.26 -25.59 19.42
N THR A 699 28.63 -26.39 20.42
CA THR A 699 27.66 -27.04 21.29
C THR A 699 27.11 -26.03 22.28
N LEU A 700 25.79 -26.03 22.48
CA LEU A 700 25.11 -25.14 23.41
C LEU A 700 25.55 -25.46 24.84
N GLU A 701 26.23 -24.52 25.51
CA GLU A 701 26.70 -24.65 26.87
C GLU A 701 25.80 -23.90 27.86
N LYS A 702 25.05 -24.63 28.68
CA LYS A 702 24.13 -24.06 29.68
C LYS A 702 24.72 -23.94 31.09
N LYS A 703 25.95 -24.34 31.30
CA LYS A 703 26.62 -24.35 32.63
C LYS A 703 26.69 -22.95 33.25
N GLY A 704 26.37 -22.82 34.52
CA GLY A 704 26.51 -21.59 35.31
C GLY A 704 25.32 -20.60 35.18
N VAL A 705 24.25 -20.98 34.50
CA VAL A 705 22.98 -20.26 34.47
C VAL A 705 21.86 -21.25 34.82
N ILE A 706 20.93 -20.83 35.69
CA ILE A 706 19.73 -21.61 35.98
C ILE A 706 18.68 -21.24 34.97
N ILE A 707 18.20 -22.23 34.23
CA ILE A 707 17.15 -22.08 33.23
C ILE A 707 15.84 -22.57 33.85
N ALA A 708 14.88 -21.66 33.96
CA ALA A 708 13.56 -21.92 34.55
C ALA A 708 12.48 -21.80 33.48
N LYS A 709 11.52 -22.72 33.48
CA LYS A 709 10.30 -22.63 32.65
C LYS A 709 9.16 -21.98 33.44
N ASP A 710 9.17 -22.15 34.76
CA ASP A 710 8.16 -21.65 35.69
C ASP A 710 8.82 -20.84 36.81
N LEU A 711 8.15 -19.80 37.27
CA LEU A 711 8.61 -18.93 38.38
C LEU A 711 8.13 -19.51 39.73
N ASN A 712 8.59 -20.75 40.04
CA ASN A 712 8.21 -21.47 41.26
C ASN A 712 9.08 -21.07 42.48
N GLN A 713 8.73 -21.64 43.65
CA GLN A 713 9.42 -21.37 44.92
C GLN A 713 10.93 -21.69 44.92
N GLU A 714 11.37 -22.69 44.13
CA GLU A 714 12.79 -23.05 44.03
C GLU A 714 13.57 -21.96 43.27
N VAL A 715 12.98 -21.44 42.18
CA VAL A 715 13.53 -20.32 41.42
C VAL A 715 13.60 -19.04 42.26
N VAL A 716 12.54 -18.79 43.05
CA VAL A 716 12.51 -17.63 43.98
C VAL A 716 13.66 -17.73 44.99
N LYS A 717 13.87 -18.90 45.62
CA LYS A 717 15.00 -19.11 46.55
C LYS A 717 16.40 -18.90 45.92
N VAL A 718 16.53 -19.16 44.62
CA VAL A 718 17.79 -18.89 43.90
C VAL A 718 17.99 -17.38 43.76
N LEU A 719 16.97 -16.63 43.42
CA LEU A 719 17.00 -15.16 43.28
C LEU A 719 17.27 -14.50 44.64
N GLU A 720 16.61 -14.93 45.73
CA GLU A 720 16.86 -14.45 47.08
C GLU A 720 18.32 -14.63 47.54
N LYS A 721 18.97 -15.69 47.07
CA LYS A 721 20.39 -16.00 47.37
C LYS A 721 21.38 -15.34 46.42
N GLY A 722 20.95 -14.46 45.53
CA GLY A 722 21.82 -13.73 44.60
C GLY A 722 22.17 -14.49 43.34
N GLY A 723 21.40 -15.56 43.01
CA GLY A 723 21.63 -16.36 41.80
C GLY A 723 21.18 -15.66 40.51
N LYS A 724 21.60 -16.22 39.38
CA LYS A 724 21.24 -15.78 38.02
C LYS A 724 20.26 -16.75 37.39
N VAL A 725 19.10 -16.27 36.98
CA VAL A 725 18.03 -17.08 36.39
C VAL A 725 17.68 -16.59 35.01
N LEU A 726 17.63 -17.48 34.03
CA LEU A 726 16.97 -17.30 32.73
C LEU A 726 15.58 -17.91 32.85
N TRP A 727 14.53 -17.07 32.82
CA TRP A 727 13.16 -17.54 32.84
C TRP A 727 12.60 -17.50 31.40
N MET A 728 12.15 -18.66 30.92
CA MET A 728 11.56 -18.86 29.60
C MET A 728 10.17 -19.49 29.74
N PRO A 729 9.13 -18.71 30.08
CA PRO A 729 7.78 -19.24 30.32
C PRO A 729 7.16 -19.93 29.10
N THR A 730 7.47 -19.49 27.89
CA THR A 730 6.98 -20.08 26.63
C THR A 730 7.47 -21.52 26.39
N ALA A 731 8.56 -21.93 27.02
CA ALA A 731 9.09 -23.30 26.98
C ALA A 731 8.43 -24.22 28.00
N SER A 732 7.49 -23.70 28.83
CA SER A 732 6.76 -24.53 29.81
C SER A 732 5.60 -25.26 29.13
N SER A 733 5.38 -26.54 29.53
CA SER A 733 4.20 -27.29 29.13
C SER A 733 2.89 -26.74 29.73
N HIS A 734 3.01 -25.93 30.77
CA HIS A 734 1.88 -25.28 31.47
C HIS A 734 1.67 -23.84 31.03
N PHE A 735 2.48 -23.32 30.13
CA PHE A 735 2.29 -21.97 29.59
C PHE A 735 1.04 -21.91 28.72
N VAL A 736 0.09 -21.07 29.13
CA VAL A 736 -1.10 -20.75 28.32
C VAL A 736 -0.91 -19.37 27.74
N ALA A 737 -0.81 -19.30 26.42
CA ALA A 737 -0.76 -18.02 25.73
C ALA A 737 -1.99 -17.17 26.07
N ALA A 738 -1.76 -15.98 26.60
CA ALA A 738 -2.80 -15.06 27.08
C ALA A 738 -3.19 -14.00 26.03
N ASP A 739 -2.88 -14.26 24.76
CA ASP A 739 -3.06 -13.32 23.64
C ASP A 739 -4.45 -12.69 23.59
N ASN A 740 -5.49 -13.45 23.95
CA ASN A 740 -6.86 -12.96 23.99
C ASN A 740 -7.24 -12.26 25.29
N LYS A 741 -6.44 -12.37 26.37
CA LYS A 741 -6.77 -11.68 27.64
C LYS A 741 -6.52 -10.17 27.56
N ALA A 742 -5.51 -9.73 26.81
CA ALA A 742 -5.25 -8.32 26.59
C ALA A 742 -6.26 -7.67 25.62
N LEU A 743 -6.84 -8.48 24.72
CA LEU A 743 -7.77 -8.04 23.67
C LEU A 743 -9.26 -8.13 24.08
N GLN A 744 -9.58 -8.86 25.16
CA GLN A 744 -10.93 -8.94 25.73
C GLN A 744 -11.24 -7.69 26.56
N SER A 745 -11.31 -6.53 25.93
CA SER A 745 -12.07 -5.41 26.46
C SER A 745 -13.50 -5.55 25.97
N ASP A 746 -14.40 -5.65 26.91
CA ASP A 746 -15.85 -5.67 26.85
C ASP A 746 -16.55 -7.03 26.82
N ASN A 747 -17.04 -7.37 28.00
CA ASN A 747 -18.28 -8.14 28.32
C ASN A 747 -18.42 -9.59 27.80
N SER A 748 -17.38 -10.41 27.76
CA SER A 748 -17.61 -11.84 27.92
C SER A 748 -16.81 -12.38 29.12
N VAL A 749 -17.46 -12.55 30.22
CA VAL A 749 -17.01 -13.35 31.35
C VAL A 749 -16.86 -14.79 30.83
N LEU A 750 -15.66 -15.16 30.40
CA LEU A 750 -15.25 -16.55 30.55
C LEU A 750 -15.04 -16.72 32.06
N GLN A 751 -15.96 -17.41 32.69
CA GLN A 751 -15.75 -17.99 34.01
C GLN A 751 -14.42 -18.74 33.93
N ALA A 752 -13.39 -18.14 34.48
CA ALA A 752 -12.21 -18.87 34.87
C ALA A 752 -12.72 -19.96 35.81
N ASP A 753 -12.48 -21.22 35.47
CA ASP A 753 -12.72 -22.32 36.34
C ASP A 753 -11.93 -22.04 37.62
N ASP A 754 -12.64 -21.74 38.73
CA ASP A 754 -12.06 -21.37 40.02
C ASP A 754 -11.14 -22.47 40.60
N THR A 755 -11.00 -23.57 39.91
CA THR A 755 -10.11 -24.69 40.30
C THR A 755 -8.64 -24.46 39.96
N LEU A 756 -8.29 -23.41 39.16
CA LEU A 756 -6.89 -23.06 38.82
C LEU A 756 -6.24 -22.11 39.84
N SER A 757 -6.90 -21.67 40.87
CA SER A 757 -6.40 -20.69 41.86
C SER A 757 -5.39 -21.26 42.89
N GLN A 758 -4.98 -22.52 42.82
CA GLN A 758 -4.03 -23.12 43.76
C GLN A 758 -2.72 -23.63 43.17
N ALA A 759 -2.42 -23.39 41.88
CA ALA A 759 -1.13 -23.75 41.34
C ALA A 759 -0.22 -22.51 41.31
N ASP A 760 1.04 -22.67 41.71
CA ASP A 760 2.15 -21.68 41.73
C ASP A 760 2.49 -21.08 40.36
N ASN A 761 1.70 -21.30 39.32
CA ASN A 761 1.97 -20.91 37.93
C ASN A 761 1.33 -19.58 37.57
N VAL A 762 2.19 -18.57 37.38
CA VAL A 762 1.84 -17.24 36.92
C VAL A 762 1.61 -17.28 35.41
N THR A 763 0.39 -16.99 34.95
CA THR A 763 0.09 -16.84 33.51
C THR A 763 0.11 -15.35 33.16
N PRO A 764 1.14 -14.85 32.47
CA PRO A 764 1.26 -13.45 32.12
C PRO A 764 0.33 -13.05 30.98
N TYR A 765 0.07 -11.72 30.87
CA TYR A 765 -0.55 -11.13 29.68
C TYR A 765 0.50 -11.01 28.56
N THR A 766 0.21 -11.64 27.44
CA THR A 766 1.12 -11.68 26.29
C THR A 766 0.40 -11.43 24.97
N VAL A 767 1.18 -11.12 23.94
CA VAL A 767 0.76 -11.09 22.54
C VAL A 767 1.52 -12.19 21.80
N GLY A 768 0.93 -12.87 20.85
CA GLY A 768 1.62 -13.92 20.08
C GLY A 768 2.77 -13.41 19.23
N GLY A 769 3.69 -14.30 18.84
CA GLY A 769 4.79 -13.99 17.93
C GLY A 769 4.27 -13.86 16.49
N LEU A 770 4.58 -12.73 15.85
CA LEU A 770 4.33 -12.50 14.43
C LEU A 770 5.63 -11.99 13.80
N PHE A 771 6.16 -12.77 12.84
CA PHE A 771 7.44 -12.44 12.21
C PHE A 771 7.30 -11.34 11.15
N GLN A 772 6.28 -11.41 10.31
CA GLN A 772 5.93 -10.34 9.38
C GLN A 772 5.35 -9.12 10.10
N THR A 773 5.19 -8.00 9.41
CA THR A 773 4.35 -6.91 9.91
C THR A 773 2.87 -7.24 9.72
N ASP A 774 2.03 -6.72 10.61
CA ASP A 774 0.59 -6.96 10.56
C ASP A 774 -0.11 -6.25 9.40
N TYR A 775 -1.34 -6.69 9.16
CA TYR A 775 -2.26 -6.03 8.23
C TYR A 775 -2.60 -4.60 8.71
N TRP A 776 -2.57 -3.66 7.80
CA TRP A 776 -2.73 -2.23 8.11
C TRP A 776 -4.07 -1.87 8.77
N ASN A 777 -5.16 -2.57 8.44
CA ASN A 777 -6.45 -2.36 9.10
C ASN A 777 -6.72 -3.45 10.15
N TYR A 778 -5.90 -3.46 11.19
CA TYR A 778 -6.00 -4.42 12.28
C TYR A 778 -7.41 -4.47 12.88
N ARG A 779 -8.09 -3.33 13.09
CA ARG A 779 -9.43 -3.26 13.68
C ARG A 779 -10.46 -4.00 12.81
N MET A 780 -10.47 -3.76 11.51
CA MET A 780 -11.39 -4.43 10.58
C MET A 780 -11.10 -5.94 10.57
N PHE A 781 -9.83 -6.31 10.44
CA PHE A 781 -9.44 -7.71 10.36
C PHE A 781 -9.73 -8.48 11.65
N LYS A 782 -9.45 -7.87 12.81
CA LYS A 782 -9.85 -8.39 14.14
C LYS A 782 -11.35 -8.68 14.19
N THR A 783 -12.18 -7.72 13.81
CA THR A 783 -13.64 -7.87 13.80
C THR A 783 -14.08 -9.00 12.85
N ILE A 784 -13.49 -9.12 11.67
CA ILE A 784 -13.75 -10.20 10.72
C ILE A 784 -13.38 -11.57 11.34
N CYS A 785 -12.20 -11.67 11.95
CA CYS A 785 -11.75 -12.90 12.62
C CYS A 785 -12.69 -13.31 13.75
N GLU A 786 -13.05 -12.37 14.63
CA GLU A 786 -13.94 -12.60 15.76
C GLU A 786 -15.35 -13.04 15.31
N ASN A 787 -15.92 -12.37 14.31
CA ASN A 787 -17.23 -12.73 13.73
C ASN A 787 -17.22 -14.13 13.12
N ASN A 788 -16.11 -14.54 12.55
CA ASN A 788 -15.92 -15.87 11.97
C ASN A 788 -15.39 -16.91 12.97
N LYS A 789 -15.30 -16.56 14.28
CA LYS A 789 -14.75 -17.42 15.35
C LYS A 789 -13.36 -17.96 15.03
N LYS A 790 -12.51 -17.11 14.47
CA LYS A 790 -11.13 -17.42 14.10
C LYS A 790 -10.17 -16.72 15.05
N LYS A 791 -8.93 -17.24 15.14
CA LYS A 791 -7.85 -16.61 15.88
C LYS A 791 -7.51 -15.25 15.24
N VAL A 792 -7.37 -14.21 16.04
CA VAL A 792 -6.95 -12.87 15.58
C VAL A 792 -5.43 -12.85 15.45
N SER A 793 -4.91 -12.17 14.41
CA SER A 793 -3.48 -11.93 14.25
C SER A 793 -2.89 -11.22 15.48
N PRO A 794 -1.64 -11.52 15.88
CA PRO A 794 -0.96 -10.83 16.97
C PRO A 794 -0.82 -9.31 16.78
N GLY A 795 -0.76 -8.82 15.54
CA GLY A 795 -0.83 -7.40 15.24
C GLY A 795 0.43 -6.62 15.57
N THR A 796 1.62 -7.17 15.37
CA THR A 796 2.89 -6.49 15.67
C THR A 796 3.62 -6.02 14.41
N LEU A 797 4.56 -5.05 14.55
CA LEU A 797 5.23 -4.39 13.45
C LEU A 797 6.76 -4.66 13.41
N GLY A 798 7.19 -5.74 14.06
CA GLY A 798 8.59 -6.11 14.17
C GLY A 798 9.20 -5.74 15.53
N ILE A 799 10.52 -5.75 15.61
CA ILE A 799 11.27 -5.50 16.86
C ILE A 799 12.10 -4.24 16.79
N LEU A 800 12.40 -3.71 17.97
CA LEU A 800 13.41 -2.66 18.21
C LEU A 800 14.47 -3.21 19.16
N THR A 801 15.74 -3.10 18.78
CA THR A 801 16.90 -3.48 19.57
C THR A 801 17.92 -2.35 19.61
N ASN A 802 18.83 -2.43 20.58
CA ASN A 802 20.10 -1.70 20.52
C ASN A 802 21.21 -2.69 20.12
N PRO A 803 21.76 -2.65 18.89
CA PRO A 803 22.76 -3.59 18.41
C PRO A 803 24.04 -3.66 19.28
N GLU A 804 24.38 -2.56 19.97
CA GLU A 804 25.55 -2.46 20.84
C GLU A 804 25.34 -3.14 22.21
N HIS A 805 24.14 -3.63 22.51
CA HIS A 805 23.89 -4.30 23.79
C HIS A 805 24.71 -5.60 23.89
N PRO A 806 25.43 -5.85 25.02
CA PRO A 806 26.33 -7.00 25.17
C PRO A 806 25.69 -8.37 24.91
N ILE A 807 24.36 -8.49 24.99
CA ILE A 807 23.64 -9.73 24.71
C ILE A 807 23.80 -10.16 23.24
N PHE A 808 24.07 -9.23 22.32
CA PHE A 808 24.19 -9.50 20.88
C PHE A 808 25.64 -9.79 20.43
N LYS A 809 26.57 -9.92 21.35
CA LYS A 809 27.99 -10.22 21.02
C LYS A 809 28.13 -11.50 20.21
N GLY A 810 27.31 -12.52 20.48
CA GLY A 810 27.27 -13.81 19.77
C GLY A 810 26.19 -13.89 18.72
N PHE A 811 25.45 -12.81 18.51
CA PHE A 811 24.31 -12.72 17.57
C PHE A 811 24.25 -11.30 17.01
N PRO A 812 25.20 -10.89 16.16
CA PRO A 812 25.22 -9.56 15.57
C PRO A 812 23.89 -9.26 14.86
N THR A 813 23.26 -8.15 15.20
CA THR A 813 21.95 -7.77 14.67
C THR A 813 21.87 -6.27 14.40
N GLU A 814 20.86 -5.85 13.63
CA GLU A 814 20.49 -4.46 13.42
C GLU A 814 19.46 -4.01 14.46
N MET A 815 19.11 -2.71 14.43
CA MET A 815 18.07 -2.16 15.33
C MET A 815 16.66 -2.68 15.05
N HIS A 816 16.47 -3.38 13.95
CA HIS A 816 15.16 -3.85 13.45
C HIS A 816 15.15 -5.34 13.17
N THR A 817 13.98 -5.90 12.83
CA THR A 817 13.83 -7.29 12.39
C THR A 817 14.63 -7.55 11.11
N ASN A 818 15.28 -8.71 11.07
CA ASN A 818 15.88 -9.29 9.86
C ASN A 818 15.61 -10.80 9.81
N TRP A 819 16.10 -11.49 8.77
CA TRP A 819 15.79 -12.91 8.54
C TRP A 819 16.26 -13.86 9.65
N GLN A 820 17.36 -13.55 10.35
CA GLN A 820 17.88 -14.39 11.45
C GLN A 820 16.95 -14.42 12.68
N TRP A 821 16.04 -13.46 12.85
CA TRP A 821 15.13 -13.44 13.99
C TRP A 821 13.95 -14.40 13.86
N PHE A 822 13.75 -15.04 12.70
CA PHE A 822 12.59 -15.88 12.43
C PHE A 822 12.30 -16.92 13.51
N PRO A 823 13.23 -17.85 13.89
CA PRO A 823 12.90 -18.88 14.87
C PRO A 823 12.66 -18.32 16.26
N VAL A 824 13.29 -17.20 16.61
CA VAL A 824 13.14 -16.57 17.93
C VAL A 824 11.76 -15.90 18.04
N ILE A 825 11.35 -15.14 17.02
CA ILE A 825 10.06 -14.44 17.02
C ILE A 825 8.90 -15.45 16.86
N LYS A 826 9.04 -16.43 15.97
CA LYS A 826 8.00 -17.42 15.70
C LYS A 826 7.61 -18.23 16.93
N GLU A 827 8.57 -18.54 17.79
CA GLU A 827 8.38 -19.28 19.05
C GLU A 827 8.16 -18.34 20.26
N SER A 828 7.75 -17.09 20.03
CA SER A 828 7.62 -16.09 21.10
C SER A 828 6.17 -15.76 21.46
N HIS A 829 6.02 -15.24 22.70
CA HIS A 829 4.84 -14.60 23.24
C HIS A 829 5.25 -13.33 24.02
N PRO A 830 5.54 -12.19 23.33
CA PRO A 830 5.97 -10.95 23.99
C PRO A 830 5.08 -10.55 25.17
N LEU A 831 5.70 -10.19 26.27
CA LEU A 831 5.04 -9.79 27.52
C LEU A 831 4.49 -8.37 27.41
N VAL A 832 3.25 -8.16 27.87
CA VAL A 832 2.66 -6.82 27.99
C VAL A 832 3.20 -6.14 29.24
N LEU A 833 3.87 -5.02 29.08
CA LEU A 833 4.59 -4.27 30.13
C LEU A 833 3.90 -2.97 30.56
N ASP A 834 2.64 -2.78 30.24
CA ASP A 834 1.90 -1.52 30.49
C ASP A 834 1.81 -1.17 31.98
N ASN A 835 1.79 -2.18 32.84
CA ASN A 835 1.75 -2.02 34.31
C ASN A 835 3.13 -1.86 34.96
N PHE A 836 4.21 -1.97 34.16
CA PHE A 836 5.58 -1.73 34.62
C PHE A 836 5.95 -0.24 34.54
N ALA A 837 7.13 0.11 35.04
CA ALA A 837 7.61 1.50 35.01
C ALA A 837 7.58 2.07 33.58
N LYS A 838 7.09 3.29 33.41
CA LYS A 838 6.92 3.90 32.07
C LYS A 838 8.22 4.08 31.33
N ASP A 839 9.30 4.34 32.05
CA ASP A 839 10.67 4.51 31.54
C ASP A 839 11.41 3.20 31.33
N TYR A 840 10.87 2.07 31.81
CA TYR A 840 11.47 0.77 31.57
C TYR A 840 11.50 0.43 30.07
N ARG A 841 12.65 -0.05 29.59
CA ARG A 841 12.85 -0.48 28.19
C ARG A 841 13.37 -1.90 28.14
N PRO A 842 12.69 -2.81 27.39
CA PRO A 842 13.21 -4.14 27.13
C PRO A 842 14.53 -4.13 26.36
N ILE A 843 15.34 -5.16 26.49
CA ILE A 843 16.53 -5.39 25.65
C ILE A 843 16.10 -5.63 24.19
N VAL A 844 15.04 -6.45 24.00
CA VAL A 844 14.36 -6.63 22.73
C VAL A 844 12.90 -6.22 22.94
N GLN A 845 12.52 -5.10 22.36
CA GLN A 845 11.15 -4.60 22.38
C GLN A 845 10.42 -4.99 21.12
N VAL A 846 9.19 -5.48 21.23
CA VAL A 846 8.32 -5.69 20.07
C VAL A 846 7.50 -4.42 19.86
N ILE A 847 7.43 -3.96 18.62
CA ILE A 847 6.63 -2.79 18.22
C ILE A 847 5.20 -3.26 18.02
N ASP A 848 4.29 -2.77 18.83
CA ASP A 848 2.87 -3.08 18.73
C ASP A 848 2.19 -2.27 17.62
N ASN A 849 1.00 -2.72 17.18
CA ASN A 849 0.21 -1.94 16.23
C ASN A 849 -0.26 -0.60 16.87
N ILE A 850 -0.59 0.34 15.98
CA ILE A 850 -0.98 1.71 16.36
C ILE A 850 -2.32 1.80 17.11
N GLU A 851 -3.15 0.77 17.01
CA GLU A 851 -4.46 0.73 17.68
C GLU A 851 -4.35 0.39 19.16
N ARG A 852 -3.40 -0.50 19.53
CA ARG A 852 -3.18 -0.93 20.92
C ARG A 852 -2.08 -0.14 21.60
N ASN A 853 -0.92 -0.01 20.96
CA ASN A 853 0.27 0.63 21.50
C ASN A 853 0.71 0.08 22.88
N HIS A 854 0.63 -1.26 23.07
CA HIS A 854 1.21 -1.88 24.26
C HIS A 854 2.74 -1.75 24.26
N LYS A 855 3.32 -1.61 25.44
CA LYS A 855 4.74 -1.83 25.64
C LYS A 855 4.98 -3.34 25.69
N LEU A 856 5.64 -3.90 24.68
CA LEU A 856 5.84 -5.35 24.53
C LEU A 856 7.31 -5.71 24.71
N GLY A 857 7.59 -6.68 25.59
CA GLY A 857 8.94 -7.19 25.84
C GLY A 857 9.13 -8.60 25.34
N LEU A 858 10.17 -8.84 24.50
CA LEU A 858 10.62 -10.17 24.10
C LEU A 858 11.77 -10.63 24.99
N VAL A 859 12.75 -9.75 25.26
CA VAL A 859 13.85 -10.00 26.19
C VAL A 859 13.95 -8.85 27.16
N MET A 860 13.93 -9.18 28.46
CA MET A 860 13.90 -8.22 29.56
C MET A 860 14.82 -8.68 30.69
N GLU A 861 15.28 -7.74 31.51
CA GLU A 861 16.09 -8.06 32.68
C GLU A 861 15.74 -7.21 33.89
N TRP A 862 15.86 -7.82 35.07
CA TRP A 862 15.68 -7.15 36.35
C TRP A 862 16.65 -7.68 37.40
N LYS A 863 17.00 -6.82 38.33
CA LYS A 863 17.49 -7.24 39.63
C LYS A 863 16.26 -7.60 40.49
N VAL A 864 16.20 -8.87 40.86
CA VAL A 864 15.09 -9.41 41.67
C VAL A 864 15.65 -9.91 42.99
N GLU A 865 15.24 -9.26 44.11
CA GLU A 865 15.83 -9.46 45.43
C GLU A 865 17.36 -9.26 45.37
N ALA A 866 18.15 -10.21 45.84
CA ALA A 866 19.62 -10.19 45.72
C ALA A 866 20.14 -10.72 44.37
N GLY A 867 19.27 -11.36 43.57
CA GLY A 867 19.58 -12.05 42.32
C GLY A 867 19.34 -11.23 41.04
N LYS A 868 19.64 -11.86 39.93
CA LYS A 868 19.49 -11.27 38.60
C LYS A 868 18.63 -12.18 37.73
N LEU A 869 17.54 -11.64 37.20
CA LEU A 869 16.58 -12.34 36.34
C LEU A 869 16.69 -11.80 34.92
N LEU A 870 16.89 -12.69 33.94
CA LEU A 870 16.69 -12.41 32.54
C LEU A 870 15.43 -13.19 32.10
N VAL A 871 14.50 -12.51 31.46
CA VAL A 871 13.26 -13.10 30.94
C VAL A 871 13.32 -13.09 29.43
N CYS A 872 13.17 -14.26 28.83
CA CYS A 872 13.04 -14.40 27.39
C CYS A 872 11.70 -15.03 27.05
N MET A 873 10.86 -14.25 26.37
CA MET A 873 9.50 -14.66 25.99
C MET A 873 9.47 -15.46 24.68
N SER A 874 10.54 -16.18 24.39
CA SER A 874 10.64 -17.13 23.27
C SER A 874 11.06 -18.49 23.80
N ASP A 875 10.58 -19.57 23.14
CA ASP A 875 11.09 -20.93 23.38
C ASP A 875 12.44 -21.13 22.66
N LEU A 876 13.52 -20.71 23.32
CA LEU A 876 14.86 -20.80 22.76
C LEU A 876 15.32 -22.25 22.57
N GLU A 877 14.70 -23.25 23.24
CA GLU A 877 15.01 -24.67 23.03
C GLU A 877 14.49 -25.13 21.66
N LYS A 878 13.29 -24.70 21.27
CA LYS A 878 12.80 -24.94 19.92
C LYS A 878 13.53 -24.09 18.88
N ALA A 879 13.76 -22.82 19.15
CA ALA A 879 14.49 -21.96 18.24
C ALA A 879 15.91 -22.49 17.93
N ALA A 880 16.55 -23.12 18.87
CA ALA A 880 17.91 -23.71 18.74
C ALA A 880 18.01 -24.91 17.75
N GLN A 881 16.89 -25.32 17.14
CA GLN A 881 16.92 -26.25 16.00
C GLN A 881 17.53 -25.60 14.75
N TYR A 882 17.55 -24.26 14.70
CA TYR A 882 18.13 -23.46 13.64
C TYR A 882 19.44 -22.82 14.08
N PRO A 883 20.42 -22.64 13.17
CA PRO A 883 21.72 -22.06 13.51
C PRO A 883 21.63 -20.72 14.23
N GLU A 884 20.79 -19.82 13.72
CA GLU A 884 20.56 -18.47 14.26
C GLU A 884 19.87 -18.51 15.62
N GLY A 885 18.88 -19.37 15.81
CA GLY A 885 18.23 -19.56 17.11
C GLY A 885 19.17 -20.11 18.18
N LYS A 886 20.02 -21.07 17.78
CA LYS A 886 21.09 -21.63 18.63
C LYS A 886 22.14 -20.60 19.00
N ALA A 887 22.54 -19.76 18.02
CA ALA A 887 23.48 -18.68 18.23
C ALA A 887 22.92 -17.61 19.20
N PHE A 888 21.66 -17.23 19.03
CA PHE A 888 20.98 -16.30 19.95
C PHE A 888 20.91 -16.88 21.36
N TYR A 889 20.51 -18.16 21.51
CA TYR A 889 20.42 -18.81 22.82
C TYR A 889 21.80 -18.84 23.51
N GLN A 890 22.87 -19.22 22.79
CA GLN A 890 24.23 -19.18 23.35
C GLN A 890 24.65 -17.76 23.75
N SER A 891 24.31 -16.75 22.93
CA SER A 891 24.61 -15.35 23.22
C SER A 891 23.90 -14.85 24.50
N VAL A 892 22.67 -15.25 24.73
CA VAL A 892 21.93 -15.01 25.99
C VAL A 892 22.66 -15.64 27.17
N ILE A 893 23.07 -16.90 27.09
CA ILE A 893 23.79 -17.58 28.14
C ILE A 893 25.14 -16.91 28.42
N ASP A 894 25.91 -16.60 27.39
CA ASP A 894 27.22 -15.93 27.51
C ASP A 894 27.10 -14.54 28.12
N TYR A 895 26.08 -13.78 27.74
CA TYR A 895 25.75 -12.49 28.37
C TYR A 895 25.47 -12.66 29.86
N MET A 896 24.65 -13.61 30.26
CA MET A 896 24.33 -13.86 31.66
C MET A 896 25.54 -14.30 32.50
N ARG A 897 26.52 -14.94 31.88
CA ARG A 897 27.77 -15.32 32.55
C ARG A 897 28.72 -14.12 32.72
N SER A 898 28.64 -13.16 31.82
CA SER A 898 29.53 -12.01 31.80
C SER A 898 29.30 -11.05 32.96
N ALA A 899 30.27 -10.16 33.20
CA ALA A 899 30.11 -9.05 34.13
C ALA A 899 29.12 -7.99 33.63
N SER A 900 28.88 -7.94 32.32
CA SER A 900 27.91 -7.01 31.69
C SER A 900 26.48 -7.30 32.08
N PHE A 901 26.15 -8.53 32.52
CA PHE A 901 24.83 -8.84 33.05
C PHE A 901 24.66 -8.22 34.43
N ASN A 902 24.22 -6.97 34.41
CA ASN A 902 24.00 -6.17 35.62
C ASN A 902 22.77 -5.26 35.48
N PRO A 903 21.57 -5.84 35.59
CA PRO A 903 20.30 -5.09 35.43
C PRO A 903 20.27 -3.88 36.35
N SER A 904 19.83 -2.74 35.81
CA SER A 904 19.62 -1.49 36.55
C SER A 904 18.20 -1.37 37.16
N ALA A 905 17.24 -2.01 36.52
CA ALA A 905 15.87 -2.03 37.01
C ALA A 905 15.71 -3.07 38.14
N GLU A 906 15.14 -2.64 39.27
CA GLU A 906 14.92 -3.50 40.44
C GLU A 906 13.43 -3.76 40.61
N ILE A 907 13.06 -4.97 41.02
CA ILE A 907 11.68 -5.37 41.32
C ILE A 907 11.71 -6.52 42.34
N THR A 908 10.75 -6.54 43.26
CA THR A 908 10.55 -7.68 44.17
C THR A 908 9.83 -8.82 43.48
N VAL A 909 9.98 -10.07 44.03
CA VAL A 909 9.26 -11.24 43.49
C VAL A 909 7.76 -11.03 43.52
N ASP A 910 7.23 -10.50 44.65
CA ASP A 910 5.79 -10.27 44.79
C ASP A 910 5.24 -9.21 43.83
N GLU A 911 6.01 -8.13 43.64
CA GLU A 911 5.63 -7.09 42.68
C GLU A 911 5.71 -7.62 41.24
N LEU A 912 6.72 -8.42 40.88
CA LEU A 912 6.83 -9.04 39.57
C LEU A 912 5.62 -9.94 39.31
N LYS A 913 5.32 -10.88 40.20
CA LYS A 913 4.18 -11.78 40.10
C LYS A 913 2.87 -11.03 39.95
N LYS A 914 2.64 -9.99 40.77
CA LYS A 914 1.47 -9.13 40.68
C LYS A 914 1.34 -8.48 39.31
N LYS A 915 2.40 -7.84 38.82
CA LYS A 915 2.40 -7.14 37.53
C LYS A 915 2.18 -8.06 36.33
N LEU A 916 2.65 -9.31 36.38
CA LEU A 916 2.47 -10.29 35.33
C LEU A 916 1.02 -10.73 35.14
N VAL A 917 0.21 -10.78 36.19
CA VAL A 917 -1.20 -11.22 36.15
C VAL A 917 -2.21 -10.07 36.18
N GLU A 918 -1.74 -8.85 36.46
CA GLU A 918 -2.59 -7.67 36.48
C GLU A 918 -3.02 -7.30 35.05
N LYS A 919 -4.35 -7.13 34.84
CA LYS A 919 -4.87 -6.72 33.53
C LYS A 919 -4.21 -5.44 33.07
N PRO A 920 -3.67 -5.39 31.82
CA PRO A 920 -3.07 -4.18 31.27
C PRO A 920 -4.04 -3.01 31.29
N ARG A 921 -3.56 -1.85 31.69
CA ARG A 921 -4.35 -0.63 31.74
C ARG A 921 -4.47 -0.02 30.35
N GLN A 922 -5.67 0.02 29.82
CA GLN A 922 -5.97 0.80 28.63
C GLN A 922 -6.28 2.24 28.99
N VAL A 923 -5.72 3.18 28.23
CA VAL A 923 -5.99 4.61 28.37
C VAL A 923 -7.34 4.92 27.74
N SER A 924 -8.30 5.47 28.51
CA SER A 924 -9.61 5.82 27.97
C SER A 924 -9.53 7.03 27.03
N LEU A 925 -10.51 7.17 26.12
CA LEU A 925 -10.62 8.35 25.24
C LEU A 925 -10.67 9.66 26.04
N LYS A 926 -11.31 9.65 27.23
CA LYS A 926 -11.36 10.81 28.13
C LYS A 926 -9.98 11.17 28.68
N GLU A 927 -9.16 10.18 29.02
CA GLU A 927 -7.79 10.40 29.48
C GLU A 927 -6.90 10.91 28.34
N LEU A 928 -7.10 10.40 27.11
CA LEU A 928 -6.37 10.88 25.93
C LEU A 928 -6.65 12.35 25.62
N ASN A 929 -7.88 12.81 25.81
CA ASN A 929 -8.23 14.23 25.62
C ASN A 929 -7.57 15.15 26.64
N ASN A 930 -7.15 14.65 27.78
CA ASN A 930 -6.47 15.42 28.83
C ASN A 930 -4.94 15.41 28.70
N ILE A 931 -4.38 14.63 27.78
CA ILE A 931 -2.93 14.65 27.51
C ILE A 931 -2.64 15.87 26.65
N SER A 932 -1.89 16.82 27.20
CA SER A 932 -1.47 18.03 26.49
C SER A 932 -0.72 17.66 25.20
N GLN A 933 -0.95 18.44 24.15
CA GLN A 933 -0.18 18.34 22.91
C GLN A 933 1.25 18.83 23.18
N TYR A 934 2.23 17.97 23.02
CA TYR A 934 3.64 18.31 23.13
C TYR A 934 4.24 18.60 21.76
#